data_0eff6b288a4b3b10366a7cbc9d2228f5
#
_entry.id   0eff6b288a4b3b10366a7cbc9d2228f5
#
_cell.length_a   1.000
_cell.length_b   1.000
_cell.length_c   1.000
_cell.angle_alpha   90.00
_cell.angle_beta   90.00
_cell.angle_gamma   90.00
#
_symmetry.space_group_name_H-M   'P 1'
#
loop_
_entity.id
_entity.type
_entity.pdbx_description
1 polymer ?
#
loop_
_entity_poly.entity_id
_entity_poly.type
_entity_poly.pdbx_seq_one_letter_code
_entity_poly.pdbx_strand_id
1 'polypeptide(L)'
;MRPLRTTRIAGLLALASLLAGPAGASQEPGGAVAQATDLKKLSIEELMEIDVTSVSRRAERLNQAAAAIIVVTREDIRRSGVTSLPEALRLVNSLHVARQSQRSWAINARGSNTSTSNKLLVLIDGRSVYTPLFSGVFWDVQDTLLEDVERIEVIRGPGATLWGANAVNGIINVITKKAADTQGGLVTAGAGSEEKGFGGVRYGGTLGERGHYRAYGKYYDRDSLVLVDGSDAGDPIRMGQAGFRADWTSTQRDAFTFQGDAYEGRVGETIRDDSDVDGGNLLGRWTRTLAEDSDLELQVYWDRTHRRIPALFEEHLDTLDLDLQHRFPLAGRHDVVWGLGYRWHHDRVGNSPGLAFLPARRDFDLFSLFAQDEVSLLDNRLALTVGTKLEHNDSTGLEVQPSVRAAWKASERRTLWAAVSRAVRTPTRIDEDIFAFGPGGQVLLRGSRDFESEELIAWELGYRIQPHPEVLLDVAAFYNVYDDLRSQEPPANGAIPITLANKLAGETWGIELRSNLQPVPGWRLQVAYAWLDKELRLDPDSRDRTRGAGEGNDPEHRFTLRSGFDLPAGLELDGWLRYVSELPSPAVDGYTELDLRLGWRSAGGLELSLVGQNLLHESHAEFGPATALREEVERSLYGKVVWRF
;
A
#
# COMPACT_ATOMS: atom_id res chain seq x y z
N MET A 1 -30.35 13.43 19.30
CA MET A 1 -30.33 11.98 19.61
C MET A 1 -31.40 11.29 18.75
N ARG A 2 -31.02 10.73 17.63
CA ARG A 2 -31.85 9.83 16.83
C ARG A 2 -31.32 8.41 16.99
N PRO A 3 -32.13 7.37 17.11
CA PRO A 3 -31.67 6.02 17.33
C PRO A 3 -30.97 5.50 16.07
N LEU A 4 -29.83 4.86 16.30
CA LEU A 4 -29.05 4.11 15.31
C LEU A 4 -29.97 3.14 14.54
N ARG A 5 -29.92 3.19 13.22
CA ARG A 5 -30.51 2.16 12.37
C ARG A 5 -29.62 0.90 12.41
N THR A 6 -29.84 0.07 13.43
CA THR A 6 -29.21 -1.24 13.63
C THR A 6 -29.61 -2.32 12.61
N THR A 7 -30.40 -1.97 11.61
CA THR A 7 -31.03 -2.95 10.71
C THR A 7 -30.15 -3.43 9.55
N ARG A 8 -29.05 -2.76 9.23
CA ARG A 8 -28.19 -3.16 8.10
C ARG A 8 -27.05 -4.12 8.48
N ILE A 9 -26.53 -4.04 9.70
CA ILE A 9 -25.48 -4.97 10.20
C ILE A 9 -26.02 -6.39 10.38
N ALA A 10 -27.30 -6.54 10.73
CA ALA A 10 -27.93 -7.86 10.85
C ALA A 10 -28.04 -8.63 9.52
N GLY A 11 -28.05 -7.92 8.38
CA GLY A 11 -28.07 -8.54 7.06
C GLY A 11 -26.73 -9.18 6.65
N LEU A 12 -25.62 -8.60 7.08
CA LEU A 12 -24.27 -9.13 6.78
C LEU A 12 -23.94 -10.38 7.61
N LEU A 13 -24.41 -10.46 8.84
CA LEU A 13 -24.27 -11.66 9.69
C LEU A 13 -25.20 -12.80 9.26
N ALA A 14 -26.33 -12.52 8.61
CA ALA A 14 -27.24 -13.55 8.10
C ALA A 14 -26.72 -14.28 6.85
N LEU A 15 -25.82 -13.68 6.07
CA LEU A 15 -25.20 -14.36 4.92
C LEU A 15 -24.20 -15.44 5.35
N ALA A 16 -23.54 -15.27 6.50
CA ALA A 16 -22.63 -16.26 7.07
C ALA A 16 -23.35 -17.50 7.62
N SER A 17 -24.62 -17.38 8.00
CA SER A 17 -25.42 -18.50 8.55
C SER A 17 -26.09 -19.38 7.50
N LEU A 18 -26.15 -18.96 6.22
CA LEU A 18 -26.75 -19.73 5.13
C LEU A 18 -25.80 -20.74 4.48
N LEU A 19 -24.50 -20.74 4.84
CA LEU A 19 -23.53 -21.70 4.33
C LEU A 19 -23.21 -22.86 5.29
N ALA A 20 -23.83 -22.90 6.47
CA ALA A 20 -23.68 -24.00 7.44
C ALA A 20 -24.81 -25.02 7.23
N GLY A 21 -24.67 -25.91 6.29
CA GLY A 21 -25.44 -27.15 6.22
C GLY A 21 -25.03 -28.11 7.36
N PRO A 22 -25.93 -28.98 7.87
CA PRO A 22 -25.61 -29.86 8.98
C PRO A 22 -24.59 -30.91 8.54
N ALA A 23 -23.40 -30.87 9.12
CA ALA A 23 -22.41 -31.93 8.98
C ALA A 23 -22.89 -33.15 9.76
N GLY A 24 -23.27 -34.19 9.04
CA GLY A 24 -23.52 -35.54 9.60
C GLY A 24 -22.21 -36.12 10.14
N ALA A 25 -22.22 -36.48 11.40
CA ALA A 25 -21.11 -37.14 12.05
C ALA A 25 -20.93 -38.57 11.49
N SER A 26 -19.80 -38.81 10.81
CA SER A 26 -19.24 -40.14 10.61
C SER A 26 -17.84 -40.14 11.24
N GLN A 27 -17.72 -40.85 12.35
CA GLN A 27 -16.45 -41.20 12.98
C GLN A 27 -15.72 -42.23 12.09
N GLU A 28 -14.50 -41.90 11.68
CA GLU A 28 -13.44 -42.85 11.38
C GLU A 28 -12.11 -42.40 12.04
N PRO A 29 -11.29 -43.37 12.49
CA PRO A 29 -10.19 -43.10 13.42
C PRO A 29 -8.87 -42.82 12.70
N GLY A 30 -8.11 -41.86 13.20
CA GLY A 30 -6.66 -41.84 13.08
C GLY A 30 -6.11 -41.18 11.84
N GLY A 31 -6.40 -39.90 11.63
CA GLY A 31 -5.59 -39.02 10.81
C GLY A 31 -4.89 -38.00 11.71
N ALA A 32 -3.56 -37.99 11.69
CA ALA A 32 -2.76 -37.01 12.40
C ALA A 32 -3.31 -35.62 12.10
N VAL A 33 -3.70 -34.88 13.14
CA VAL A 33 -3.93 -33.43 13.07
C VAL A 33 -2.70 -32.86 12.40
N ALA A 34 -2.84 -32.30 11.20
CA ALA A 34 -1.77 -31.58 10.53
C ALA A 34 -1.27 -30.56 11.54
N GLN A 35 -0.07 -30.79 12.05
CA GLN A 35 0.60 -29.88 12.97
C GLN A 35 0.51 -28.52 12.30
N ALA A 36 -0.04 -27.55 13.03
CA ALA A 36 0.01 -26.15 12.65
C ALA A 36 1.44 -25.88 12.18
N THR A 37 1.59 -25.61 10.89
CA THR A 37 2.90 -25.42 10.26
C THR A 37 3.58 -24.35 11.09
N ASP A 38 4.62 -24.74 11.83
CA ASP A 38 5.43 -23.82 12.59
C ASP A 38 5.70 -22.63 11.68
N LEU A 39 5.32 -21.41 12.12
CA LEU A 39 5.66 -20.19 11.43
C LEU A 39 7.19 -20.16 11.39
N LYS A 40 7.77 -20.78 10.38
CA LYS A 40 9.21 -20.84 10.18
C LYS A 40 9.73 -19.42 10.16
N LYS A 41 10.55 -19.09 11.12
CA LYS A 41 11.33 -17.86 11.14
C LYS A 41 12.32 -18.01 10.00
N LEU A 42 12.11 -17.21 8.94
CA LEU A 42 12.97 -17.26 7.78
C LEU A 42 14.40 -16.92 8.20
N SER A 43 15.35 -17.76 7.85
CA SER A 43 16.77 -17.43 7.87
C SER A 43 17.08 -16.33 6.86
N ILE A 44 18.25 -15.76 6.88
CA ILE A 44 18.68 -14.76 5.90
C ILE A 44 18.73 -15.36 4.49
N GLU A 45 19.13 -16.63 4.37
CA GLU A 45 19.09 -17.38 3.13
C GLU A 45 17.66 -17.52 2.59
N GLU A 46 16.72 -17.93 3.44
CA GLU A 46 15.32 -18.07 3.07
C GLU A 46 14.69 -16.71 2.71
N LEU A 47 15.13 -15.59 3.33
CA LEU A 47 14.70 -14.23 2.94
C LEU A 47 15.17 -13.87 1.52
N MET A 48 16.38 -14.27 1.11
CA MET A 48 16.89 -14.03 -0.24
C MET A 48 16.20 -14.87 -1.31
N GLU A 49 15.62 -15.99 -0.91
CA GLU A 49 14.91 -16.93 -1.79
C GLU A 49 13.38 -16.67 -1.82
N ILE A 50 12.88 -15.64 -1.11
CA ILE A 50 11.47 -15.27 -1.21
C ILE A 50 11.15 -14.93 -2.67
N ASP A 51 10.09 -15.55 -3.17
CA ASP A 51 9.54 -15.19 -4.48
C ASP A 51 8.79 -13.86 -4.38
N VAL A 52 9.21 -12.90 -5.21
CA VAL A 52 8.54 -11.61 -5.42
C VAL A 52 7.89 -11.59 -6.79
N THR A 53 6.77 -10.91 -6.90
CA THR A 53 5.99 -10.88 -8.15
C THR A 53 5.84 -9.49 -8.74
N SER A 54 6.04 -8.44 -7.93
CA SER A 54 5.75 -7.07 -8.34
C SER A 54 6.76 -6.48 -9.32
N VAL A 55 8.01 -7.00 -9.38
CA VAL A 55 9.08 -6.46 -10.22
C VAL A 55 8.95 -6.88 -11.69
N SER A 56 8.47 -8.11 -11.93
CA SER A 56 8.43 -8.71 -13.29
C SER A 56 7.07 -9.33 -13.66
N ARG A 57 6.04 -9.15 -12.81
CA ARG A 57 4.73 -9.84 -12.92
C ARG A 57 4.84 -11.37 -13.02
N ARG A 58 5.93 -11.94 -12.53
CA ARG A 58 6.19 -13.38 -12.36
C ARG A 58 6.87 -13.64 -11.03
N ALA A 59 6.80 -14.86 -10.55
CA ALA A 59 7.59 -15.27 -9.40
C ALA A 59 9.08 -15.25 -9.77
N GLU A 60 9.86 -14.41 -9.10
CA GLU A 60 11.32 -14.36 -9.19
C GLU A 60 11.93 -14.23 -7.79
N ARG A 61 13.12 -14.75 -7.58
CA ARG A 61 13.75 -14.66 -6.27
C ARG A 61 14.18 -13.23 -5.96
N LEU A 62 13.99 -12.80 -4.72
CA LEU A 62 14.35 -11.46 -4.25
C LEU A 62 15.81 -11.11 -4.58
N ASN A 63 16.74 -12.07 -4.46
CA ASN A 63 18.16 -11.87 -4.75
C ASN A 63 18.48 -11.64 -6.24
N GLN A 64 17.54 -11.89 -7.15
CA GLN A 64 17.68 -11.74 -8.60
C GLN A 64 16.98 -10.49 -9.13
N ALA A 65 16.08 -9.92 -8.37
CA ALA A 65 15.28 -8.78 -8.79
C ALA A 65 16.14 -7.53 -9.05
N ALA A 66 16.02 -6.98 -10.26
CA ALA A 66 16.70 -5.75 -10.69
C ALA A 66 15.90 -4.50 -10.25
N ALA A 67 15.64 -4.38 -8.95
CA ALA A 67 14.89 -3.26 -8.38
C ALA A 67 15.22 -3.06 -6.90
N ALA A 68 14.99 -1.84 -6.40
CA ALA A 68 14.99 -1.53 -4.99
C ALA A 68 13.70 -2.06 -4.34
N ILE A 69 13.63 -3.33 -4.02
CA ILE A 69 12.45 -3.98 -3.45
C ILE A 69 12.66 -4.37 -1.97
N ILE A 70 11.63 -4.17 -1.16
CA ILE A 70 11.55 -4.65 0.22
C ILE A 70 10.32 -5.54 0.35
N VAL A 71 10.48 -6.67 1.02
CA VAL A 71 9.37 -7.54 1.42
C VAL A 71 9.17 -7.40 2.92
N VAL A 72 7.96 -7.01 3.31
CA VAL A 72 7.49 -7.08 4.69
C VAL A 72 6.77 -8.42 4.83
N THR A 73 7.34 -9.30 5.62
CA THR A 73 6.81 -10.65 5.80
C THR A 73 5.65 -10.69 6.80
N ARG A 74 4.85 -11.75 6.77
CA ARG A 74 3.81 -12.00 7.77
C ARG A 74 4.35 -11.98 9.20
N GLU A 75 5.59 -12.44 9.40
CA GLU A 75 6.24 -12.44 10.72
C GLU A 75 6.64 -11.03 11.14
N ASP A 76 7.10 -10.19 10.20
CA ASP A 76 7.35 -8.78 10.47
C ASP A 76 6.08 -8.06 10.94
N ILE A 77 4.94 -8.27 10.24
CA ILE A 77 3.64 -7.69 10.60
C ILE A 77 3.20 -8.19 11.99
N ARG A 78 3.26 -9.49 12.23
CA ARG A 78 2.86 -10.10 13.51
C ARG A 78 3.65 -9.54 14.70
N ARG A 79 4.97 -9.37 14.54
CA ARG A 79 5.88 -8.96 15.61
C ARG A 79 6.03 -7.44 15.76
N SER A 80 5.54 -6.65 14.82
CA SER A 80 5.62 -5.20 14.92
C SER A 80 4.61 -4.59 15.89
N GLY A 81 3.50 -5.28 16.13
CA GLY A 81 2.40 -4.72 16.92
C GLY A 81 1.51 -3.75 16.16
N VAL A 82 1.60 -3.68 14.83
CA VAL A 82 0.72 -2.82 14.03
C VAL A 82 -0.70 -3.38 13.93
N THR A 83 -1.67 -2.48 13.79
CA THR A 83 -3.10 -2.82 13.76
C THR A 83 -3.77 -2.46 12.43
N SER A 84 -3.05 -1.78 11.51
CA SER A 84 -3.56 -1.38 10.20
C SER A 84 -2.52 -1.54 9.08
N LEU A 85 -2.98 -1.54 7.82
CA LEU A 85 -2.07 -1.59 6.66
C LEU A 85 -1.15 -0.36 6.57
N PRO A 86 -1.61 0.90 6.75
CA PRO A 86 -0.72 2.06 6.76
C PRO A 86 0.40 1.95 7.80
N GLU A 87 0.10 1.47 9.00
CA GLU A 87 1.13 1.25 10.02
C GLU A 87 2.11 0.14 9.62
N ALA A 88 1.65 -0.93 8.99
CA ALA A 88 2.54 -1.98 8.48
C ALA A 88 3.54 -1.43 7.44
N LEU A 89 3.19 -0.39 6.68
CA LEU A 89 4.09 0.25 5.73
C LEU A 89 5.24 1.01 6.39
N ARG A 90 5.12 1.41 7.67
CA ARG A 90 6.23 1.99 8.45
C ARG A 90 7.41 1.03 8.62
N LEU A 91 7.19 -0.29 8.44
CA LEU A 91 8.25 -1.31 8.43
C LEU A 91 9.23 -1.14 7.25
N VAL A 92 8.87 -0.31 6.27
CA VAL A 92 9.68 0.04 5.11
C VAL A 92 10.27 1.44 5.31
N ASN A 93 11.46 1.53 5.91
CA ASN A 93 12.11 2.80 6.27
C ASN A 93 12.27 3.80 5.11
N SER A 94 12.33 3.32 3.87
CA SER A 94 12.43 4.15 2.67
C SER A 94 11.09 4.72 2.18
N LEU A 95 9.96 4.31 2.76
CA LEU A 95 8.69 5.04 2.66
C LEU A 95 8.61 6.10 3.76
N HIS A 96 8.21 7.31 3.40
CA HIS A 96 7.74 8.28 4.38
C HIS A 96 6.27 7.98 4.64
N VAL A 97 5.97 7.49 5.84
CA VAL A 97 4.61 7.16 6.31
C VAL A 97 4.30 8.06 7.48
N ALA A 98 3.45 9.03 7.28
CA ALA A 98 3.09 10.02 8.29
C ALA A 98 1.57 10.08 8.46
N ARG A 99 1.11 10.09 9.69
CA ARG A 99 -0.31 10.19 10.06
C ARG A 99 -0.67 11.65 10.25
N GLN A 100 -1.65 12.12 9.51
CA GLN A 100 -2.16 13.49 9.61
C GLN A 100 -3.42 13.58 10.48
N SER A 101 -4.27 12.54 10.43
CA SER A 101 -5.48 12.38 11.23
C SER A 101 -5.81 10.89 11.35
N GLN A 102 -6.86 10.53 12.06
CA GLN A 102 -7.28 9.13 12.14
C GLN A 102 -7.53 8.50 10.76
N ARG A 103 -8.03 9.26 9.80
CA ARG A 103 -8.33 8.80 8.43
C ARG A 103 -7.26 9.11 7.39
N SER A 104 -6.45 10.15 7.62
CA SER A 104 -5.57 10.71 6.59
C SER A 104 -4.11 10.36 6.85
N TRP A 105 -3.49 9.77 5.84
CA TRP A 105 -2.09 9.36 5.85
C TRP A 105 -1.36 9.96 4.65
N ALA A 106 -0.21 10.57 4.90
CA ALA A 106 0.72 10.97 3.86
C ALA A 106 1.76 9.85 3.69
N ILE A 107 1.69 9.12 2.57
CA ILE A 107 2.57 7.98 2.29
C ILE A 107 3.19 8.14 0.91
N ASN A 108 4.52 8.26 0.85
CA ASN A 108 5.24 8.32 -0.40
C ASN A 108 6.67 7.76 -0.27
N ALA A 109 7.32 7.55 -1.42
CA ALA A 109 8.72 7.18 -1.56
C ALA A 109 9.48 8.28 -2.32
N ARG A 110 10.75 8.53 -1.96
CA ARG A 110 11.67 9.36 -2.74
C ARG A 110 11.21 10.78 -3.04
N GLY A 111 10.38 11.34 -2.20
CA GLY A 111 9.93 12.73 -2.31
C GLY A 111 8.46 12.91 -2.70
N SER A 112 8.00 14.16 -2.70
CA SER A 112 6.63 14.59 -3.05
C SER A 112 5.54 14.01 -2.12
N ASN A 113 5.79 13.94 -0.81
CA ASN A 113 4.79 13.47 0.15
C ASN A 113 3.80 14.59 0.50
N THR A 114 2.51 14.28 0.41
CA THR A 114 1.40 15.18 0.72
C THR A 114 0.26 14.39 1.35
N SER A 115 -0.73 15.07 1.92
CA SER A 115 -1.97 14.43 2.40
C SER A 115 -2.79 13.76 1.28
N THR A 116 -2.53 14.15 0.03
CA THR A 116 -3.08 13.55 -1.19
C THR A 116 -1.97 12.98 -2.06
N SER A 117 -1.04 12.24 -1.43
CA SER A 117 0.08 11.58 -2.14
C SER A 117 -0.40 10.77 -3.33
N ASN A 118 0.17 11.05 -4.51
CA ASN A 118 -0.36 10.63 -5.80
C ASN A 118 0.70 10.02 -6.74
N LYS A 119 1.85 9.62 -6.22
CA LYS A 119 2.97 9.06 -7.00
C LYS A 119 3.29 7.60 -6.66
N LEU A 120 2.45 6.94 -5.83
CA LEU A 120 2.55 5.52 -5.50
C LEU A 120 1.34 4.76 -6.02
N LEU A 121 1.58 3.69 -6.76
CA LEU A 121 0.54 2.72 -7.07
C LEU A 121 0.41 1.73 -5.93
N VAL A 122 -0.82 1.52 -5.44
CA VAL A 122 -1.10 0.56 -4.37
C VAL A 122 -2.04 -0.52 -4.89
N LEU A 123 -1.67 -1.76 -4.61
CA LEU A 123 -2.41 -2.96 -5.02
C LEU A 123 -2.74 -3.81 -3.79
N ILE A 124 -3.93 -4.41 -3.78
CA ILE A 124 -4.31 -5.48 -2.85
C ILE A 124 -4.75 -6.68 -3.69
N ASP A 125 -3.98 -7.76 -3.65
CA ASP A 125 -4.15 -8.96 -4.49
C ASP A 125 -4.27 -8.67 -6.00
N GLY A 126 -3.56 -7.65 -6.49
CA GLY A 126 -3.58 -7.22 -7.89
C GLY A 126 -4.69 -6.24 -8.25
N ARG A 127 -5.64 -5.94 -7.34
CA ARG A 127 -6.63 -4.87 -7.50
C ARG A 127 -6.00 -3.53 -7.13
N SER A 128 -6.01 -2.58 -8.06
CA SER A 128 -5.59 -1.20 -7.80
C SER A 128 -6.61 -0.49 -6.90
N VAL A 129 -6.13 0.17 -5.85
CA VAL A 129 -6.97 0.84 -4.84
C VAL A 129 -6.86 2.37 -4.89
N TYR A 130 -6.27 2.91 -5.94
CA TYR A 130 -6.19 4.36 -6.11
C TYR A 130 -7.54 4.95 -6.60
N THR A 131 -7.80 6.21 -6.28
CA THR A 131 -8.96 6.96 -6.77
C THR A 131 -8.55 7.94 -7.88
N PRO A 132 -9.33 8.08 -8.98
CA PRO A 132 -9.09 9.10 -10.00
C PRO A 132 -9.36 10.53 -9.48
N LEU A 133 -9.90 10.69 -8.28
CA LEU A 133 -10.12 12.00 -7.68
C LEU A 133 -8.82 12.78 -7.49
N PHE A 134 -7.75 12.10 -7.00
CA PHE A 134 -6.43 12.71 -6.76
C PHE A 134 -5.23 11.80 -7.09
N SER A 135 -5.44 10.65 -7.73
CA SER A 135 -4.44 9.60 -8.02
C SER A 135 -3.71 9.06 -6.79
N GLY A 136 -4.39 9.02 -5.65
CA GLY A 136 -3.86 8.49 -4.40
C GLY A 136 -4.82 7.49 -3.76
N VAL A 137 -4.62 7.22 -2.48
CA VAL A 137 -5.34 6.18 -1.74
C VAL A 137 -6.05 6.77 -0.53
N PHE A 138 -7.32 6.48 -0.39
CA PHE A 138 -8.06 6.69 0.87
C PHE A 138 -7.71 5.55 1.84
N TRP A 139 -6.67 5.75 2.66
CA TRP A 139 -6.10 4.71 3.50
C TRP A 139 -7.02 4.23 4.63
N ASP A 140 -7.98 5.05 5.05
CA ASP A 140 -8.97 4.71 6.08
C ASP A 140 -9.89 3.55 5.71
N VAL A 141 -10.09 3.31 4.40
CA VAL A 141 -10.93 2.23 3.88
C VAL A 141 -10.16 1.09 3.23
N GLN A 142 -8.82 1.19 3.15
CA GLN A 142 -7.98 0.10 2.63
C GLN A 142 -7.48 -0.76 3.78
N ASP A 143 -8.17 -1.89 3.99
CA ASP A 143 -7.87 -2.78 5.09
C ASP A 143 -8.14 -4.25 4.72
N THR A 144 -7.63 -5.16 5.50
CA THR A 144 -7.91 -6.60 5.47
C THR A 144 -7.60 -7.20 6.85
N LEU A 145 -7.92 -8.47 7.06
CA LEU A 145 -7.47 -9.17 8.27
C LEU A 145 -5.95 -9.35 8.19
N LEU A 146 -5.18 -8.61 9.04
CA LEU A 146 -3.71 -8.60 8.97
C LEU A 146 -3.09 -10.00 9.14
N GLU A 147 -3.75 -10.89 9.90
CA GLU A 147 -3.36 -12.29 10.06
C GLU A 147 -3.42 -13.08 8.75
N ASP A 148 -4.15 -12.59 7.75
CA ASP A 148 -4.28 -13.19 6.42
C ASP A 148 -3.38 -12.55 5.37
N VAL A 149 -2.63 -11.50 5.71
CA VAL A 149 -1.57 -10.98 4.83
C VAL A 149 -0.42 -11.99 4.79
N GLU A 150 -0.01 -12.39 3.59
CA GLU A 150 1.17 -13.25 3.39
C GLU A 150 2.44 -12.41 3.39
N ARG A 151 2.42 -11.29 2.63
CA ARG A 151 3.51 -10.32 2.56
C ARG A 151 3.05 -9.02 1.94
N ILE A 152 3.84 -7.96 2.13
CA ILE A 152 3.71 -6.70 1.40
C ILE A 152 5.01 -6.50 0.62
N GLU A 153 4.91 -6.40 -0.70
CA GLU A 153 6.04 -6.09 -1.57
C GLU A 153 6.04 -4.58 -1.85
N VAL A 154 7.15 -3.92 -1.57
CA VAL A 154 7.31 -2.47 -1.80
C VAL A 154 8.48 -2.26 -2.74
N ILE A 155 8.18 -1.85 -3.97
CA ILE A 155 9.17 -1.39 -4.95
C ILE A 155 9.30 0.12 -4.80
N ARG A 156 10.53 0.61 -4.71
CA ARG A 156 10.85 2.03 -4.71
C ARG A 156 11.45 2.38 -6.06
N GLY A 157 10.96 3.46 -6.66
CA GLY A 157 11.25 3.83 -8.03
C GLY A 157 10.20 3.35 -9.04
N PRO A 158 10.32 3.76 -10.31
CA PRO A 158 9.29 3.56 -11.30
C PRO A 158 8.97 2.09 -11.58
N GLY A 159 7.67 1.78 -11.54
CA GLY A 159 7.13 0.49 -11.96
C GLY A 159 6.19 0.56 -13.16
N ALA A 160 6.16 1.70 -13.80
CA ALA A 160 5.15 2.05 -14.80
C ALA A 160 5.15 1.15 -16.04
N THR A 161 6.28 0.58 -16.44
CA THR A 161 6.38 -0.35 -17.59
C THR A 161 5.47 -1.58 -17.46
N LEU A 162 5.22 -2.06 -16.26
CA LEU A 162 4.34 -3.21 -16.04
C LEU A 162 2.98 -2.79 -15.45
N TRP A 163 2.98 -1.79 -14.58
CA TRP A 163 1.82 -1.42 -13.78
C TRP A 163 1.09 -0.18 -14.29
N GLY A 164 1.72 0.61 -15.17
CA GLY A 164 1.13 1.77 -15.82
C GLY A 164 1.31 3.07 -15.06
N ALA A 165 0.59 4.08 -15.52
CA ALA A 165 0.59 5.42 -14.94
C ALA A 165 0.34 5.40 -13.43
N ASN A 166 0.88 6.42 -12.73
CA ASN A 166 0.82 6.59 -11.28
C ASN A 166 1.76 5.67 -10.47
N ALA A 167 2.40 4.65 -11.08
CA ALA A 167 3.52 3.89 -10.49
C ALA A 167 4.83 4.68 -10.67
N VAL A 168 4.87 5.92 -10.20
CA VAL A 168 5.95 6.91 -10.46
C VAL A 168 7.10 6.71 -9.45
N ASN A 169 6.82 6.90 -8.18
CA ASN A 169 7.83 6.80 -7.11
C ASN A 169 7.93 5.40 -6.51
N GLY A 170 6.95 4.53 -6.80
CA GLY A 170 6.95 3.16 -6.32
C GLY A 170 5.62 2.42 -6.45
N ILE A 171 5.68 1.18 -6.01
CA ILE A 171 4.53 0.28 -5.96
C ILE A 171 4.46 -0.36 -4.59
N ILE A 172 3.27 -0.43 -4.03
CA ILE A 172 2.95 -1.21 -2.83
C ILE A 172 1.99 -2.31 -3.25
N ASN A 173 2.36 -3.57 -3.07
CA ASN A 173 1.50 -4.71 -3.37
C ASN A 173 1.27 -5.54 -2.10
N VAL A 174 0.07 -5.48 -1.57
CA VAL A 174 -0.37 -6.29 -0.43
C VAL A 174 -0.90 -7.61 -0.98
N ILE A 175 -0.29 -8.71 -0.58
CA ILE A 175 -0.61 -10.05 -1.05
C ILE A 175 -1.18 -10.85 0.13
N THR A 176 -2.42 -11.33 -0.01
CA THR A 176 -3.06 -12.16 1.02
C THR A 176 -2.78 -13.64 0.78
N LYS A 177 -2.84 -14.44 1.84
CA LYS A 177 -2.66 -15.90 1.81
C LYS A 177 -3.66 -16.56 0.87
N LYS A 178 -3.28 -17.67 0.27
CA LYS A 178 -4.23 -18.55 -0.42
C LYS A 178 -5.22 -19.15 0.58
N ALA A 179 -6.42 -19.49 0.11
CA ALA A 179 -7.42 -20.10 0.97
C ALA A 179 -6.95 -21.44 1.56
N ALA A 180 -6.11 -22.20 0.85
CA ALA A 180 -5.50 -23.44 1.34
C ALA A 180 -4.62 -23.22 2.60
N ASP A 181 -3.99 -22.05 2.74
CA ASP A 181 -3.08 -21.72 3.84
C ASP A 181 -3.81 -21.13 5.07
N THR A 182 -5.15 -21.04 4.99
CA THR A 182 -5.99 -20.39 6.00
C THR A 182 -7.11 -21.30 6.52
N GLN A 183 -6.87 -22.59 6.51
CA GLN A 183 -7.82 -23.59 6.97
C GLN A 183 -8.02 -23.54 8.50
N GLY A 184 -9.19 -24.00 8.97
CA GLY A 184 -9.57 -23.94 10.39
C GLY A 184 -10.05 -22.55 10.83
N GLY A 185 -10.20 -22.40 12.13
CA GLY A 185 -10.68 -21.18 12.77
C GLY A 185 -9.55 -20.23 13.18
N LEU A 186 -9.84 -18.93 13.14
CA LEU A 186 -9.01 -17.88 13.74
C LEU A 186 -9.92 -16.87 14.42
N VAL A 187 -9.57 -16.48 15.63
CA VAL A 187 -10.16 -15.38 16.37
C VAL A 187 -9.05 -14.43 16.79
N THR A 188 -9.22 -13.15 16.56
CA THR A 188 -8.35 -12.10 17.08
C THR A 188 -9.17 -11.06 17.82
N ALA A 189 -8.67 -10.54 18.93
CA ALA A 189 -9.29 -9.45 19.67
C ALA A 189 -8.23 -8.65 20.43
N GLY A 190 -8.48 -7.38 20.64
CA GLY A 190 -7.62 -6.52 21.44
C GLY A 190 -8.31 -5.24 21.87
N ALA A 191 -7.73 -4.58 22.86
CA ALA A 191 -8.18 -3.28 23.35
C ALA A 191 -7.05 -2.55 24.08
N GLY A 192 -7.13 -1.23 24.12
CA GLY A 192 -6.13 -0.36 24.75
C GLY A 192 -6.57 1.09 24.86
N SER A 193 -5.62 2.00 24.92
CA SER A 193 -5.89 3.43 24.98
C SER A 193 -6.44 3.95 23.65
N GLU A 194 -5.62 3.93 22.59
CA GLU A 194 -6.02 4.38 21.24
C GLU A 194 -6.88 3.35 20.52
N GLU A 195 -6.55 2.09 20.61
CA GLU A 195 -7.37 0.99 20.11
C GLU A 195 -8.44 0.66 21.15
N LYS A 196 -9.56 1.41 21.19
CA LYS A 196 -10.66 1.16 22.15
C LYS A 196 -11.15 -0.27 22.11
N GLY A 197 -11.16 -0.85 20.91
CA GLY A 197 -11.46 -2.26 20.73
C GLY A 197 -11.38 -2.67 19.27
N PHE A 198 -10.79 -3.82 19.02
CA PHE A 198 -10.79 -4.43 17.70
C PHE A 198 -10.95 -5.95 17.82
N GLY A 199 -11.46 -6.55 16.75
CA GLY A 199 -11.57 -8.00 16.70
C GLY A 199 -11.87 -8.49 15.29
N GLY A 200 -11.58 -9.77 15.07
CA GLY A 200 -11.86 -10.45 13.83
C GLY A 200 -12.06 -11.94 14.03
N VAL A 201 -12.86 -12.52 13.16
CA VAL A 201 -13.07 -13.96 13.08
C VAL A 201 -12.86 -14.40 11.64
N ARG A 202 -12.23 -15.53 11.45
CA ARG A 202 -12.08 -16.16 10.15
C ARG A 202 -12.29 -17.66 10.26
N TYR A 203 -12.94 -18.25 9.26
CA TYR A 203 -13.03 -19.67 9.09
C TYR A 203 -12.67 -20.07 7.67
N GLY A 204 -11.81 -21.08 7.53
CA GLY A 204 -11.42 -21.69 6.26
C GLY A 204 -11.78 -23.16 6.21
N GLY A 205 -12.19 -23.62 5.03
CA GLY A 205 -12.57 -25.00 4.78
C GLY A 205 -12.30 -25.42 3.33
N THR A 206 -12.61 -26.67 3.01
CA THR A 206 -12.44 -27.24 1.67
C THR A 206 -13.73 -27.12 0.84
N LEU A 207 -13.58 -26.93 -0.47
CA LEU A 207 -14.64 -26.98 -1.48
C LEU A 207 -14.42 -28.22 -2.38
N GLY A 208 -14.98 -29.35 -1.97
CA GLY A 208 -14.69 -30.64 -2.61
C GLY A 208 -13.21 -31.02 -2.47
N GLU A 209 -12.68 -31.76 -3.46
CA GLU A 209 -11.31 -32.30 -3.41
C GLU A 209 -10.23 -31.30 -3.88
N ARG A 210 -10.61 -30.24 -4.60
CA ARG A 210 -9.68 -29.35 -5.33
C ARG A 210 -9.86 -27.89 -5.03
N GLY A 211 -10.70 -27.54 -4.08
CA GLY A 211 -11.00 -26.17 -3.74
C GLY A 211 -10.85 -25.91 -2.25
N HIS A 212 -10.52 -24.68 -1.91
CA HIS A 212 -10.46 -24.19 -0.55
C HIS A 212 -11.15 -22.83 -0.48
N TYR A 213 -11.71 -22.51 0.67
CA TYR A 213 -12.29 -21.20 0.93
C TYR A 213 -11.89 -20.68 2.30
N ARG A 214 -12.01 -19.38 2.45
CA ARG A 214 -12.08 -18.69 3.73
C ARG A 214 -13.15 -17.61 3.67
N ALA A 215 -13.73 -17.31 4.82
CA ALA A 215 -14.56 -16.13 5.04
C ALA A 215 -14.13 -15.49 6.36
N TYR A 216 -14.21 -14.16 6.43
CA TYR A 216 -13.84 -13.41 7.64
C TYR A 216 -14.79 -12.24 7.88
N GLY A 217 -14.81 -11.80 9.14
CA GLY A 217 -15.38 -10.52 9.54
C GLY A 217 -14.46 -9.86 10.55
N LYS A 218 -14.33 -8.55 10.50
CA LYS A 218 -13.55 -7.74 11.45
C LYS A 218 -14.28 -6.46 11.78
N TYR A 219 -13.96 -5.93 12.97
CA TYR A 219 -14.44 -4.65 13.44
C TYR A 219 -13.34 -3.96 14.25
N TYR A 220 -13.28 -2.63 14.17
CA TYR A 220 -12.44 -1.84 15.06
C TYR A 220 -13.11 -0.50 15.43
N ASP A 221 -12.77 -0.04 16.62
CA ASP A 221 -13.12 1.27 17.19
C ASP A 221 -11.81 1.89 17.72
N ARG A 222 -11.37 2.98 17.09
CA ARG A 222 -10.18 3.74 17.50
C ARG A 222 -10.59 5.09 18.04
N ASP A 223 -9.84 5.53 19.07
CA ASP A 223 -10.02 6.85 19.64
C ASP A 223 -9.61 7.96 18.69
N SER A 224 -9.96 9.18 19.04
CA SER A 224 -9.47 10.38 18.39
C SER A 224 -7.96 10.55 18.64
N LEU A 225 -7.28 11.25 17.76
CA LEU A 225 -5.98 11.84 18.05
C LEU A 225 -6.15 13.06 18.99
N VAL A 226 -5.05 13.69 19.40
CA VAL A 226 -5.07 14.94 20.16
C VAL A 226 -4.64 16.11 19.30
N LEU A 227 -5.13 17.30 19.65
CA LEU A 227 -4.63 18.57 19.10
C LEU A 227 -3.35 19.01 19.80
N VAL A 228 -2.65 19.97 19.24
CA VAL A 228 -1.39 20.53 19.79
C VAL A 228 -1.52 21.00 21.26
N ASP A 229 -2.72 21.37 21.71
CA ASP A 229 -2.98 21.78 23.10
C ASP A 229 -3.34 20.62 24.04
N GLY A 230 -3.31 19.37 23.53
CA GLY A 230 -3.67 18.16 24.26
C GLY A 230 -5.17 17.89 24.35
N SER A 231 -6.02 18.68 23.70
CA SER A 231 -7.46 18.41 23.64
C SER A 231 -7.78 17.34 22.59
N ASP A 232 -8.92 16.66 22.77
CA ASP A 232 -9.43 15.63 21.84
C ASP A 232 -9.69 16.27 20.46
N ALA A 233 -9.14 15.66 19.41
CA ALA A 233 -9.33 16.10 18.02
C ALA A 233 -10.75 15.83 17.49
N GLY A 234 -11.51 14.93 18.10
CA GLY A 234 -12.87 14.60 17.73
C GLY A 234 -12.98 13.79 16.43
N ASP A 235 -11.93 13.04 16.08
CA ASP A 235 -11.82 12.27 14.83
C ASP A 235 -11.82 10.73 15.01
N PRO A 236 -12.58 10.13 15.95
CA PRO A 236 -12.57 8.68 16.15
C PRO A 236 -13.04 7.95 14.89
N ILE A 237 -12.55 6.72 14.69
CA ILE A 237 -12.94 5.89 13.55
C ILE A 237 -13.53 4.56 13.99
N ARG A 238 -14.65 4.17 13.40
CA ARG A 238 -15.29 2.85 13.58
C ARG A 238 -15.54 2.22 12.24
N MET A 239 -15.10 0.99 12.07
CA MET A 239 -15.19 0.29 10.80
C MET A 239 -15.56 -1.17 11.02
N GLY A 240 -16.55 -1.65 10.24
CA GLY A 240 -16.85 -3.06 10.06
C GLY A 240 -16.50 -3.51 8.66
N GLN A 241 -15.92 -4.70 8.52
CA GLN A 241 -15.58 -5.28 7.23
C GLN A 241 -15.83 -6.78 7.25
N ALA A 242 -16.28 -7.31 6.12
CA ALA A 242 -16.39 -8.75 5.89
C ALA A 242 -15.91 -9.10 4.48
N GLY A 243 -15.33 -10.27 4.34
CA GLY A 243 -14.83 -10.71 3.05
C GLY A 243 -14.69 -12.23 2.93
N PHE A 244 -14.40 -12.67 1.73
CA PHE A 244 -14.18 -14.07 1.40
C PHE A 244 -13.10 -14.23 0.33
N ARG A 245 -12.53 -15.42 0.28
CA ARG A 245 -11.69 -15.90 -0.81
C ARG A 245 -11.95 -17.39 -1.05
N ALA A 246 -12.05 -17.78 -2.32
CA ALA A 246 -12.12 -19.16 -2.75
C ALA A 246 -11.09 -19.40 -3.85
N ASP A 247 -10.23 -20.39 -3.66
CA ASP A 247 -9.25 -20.84 -4.63
C ASP A 247 -9.62 -22.25 -5.08
N TRP A 248 -9.69 -22.47 -6.38
CA TRP A 248 -10.10 -23.75 -6.96
C TRP A 248 -9.24 -24.15 -8.16
N THR A 249 -8.66 -25.36 -8.11
CA THR A 249 -7.88 -25.95 -9.20
C THR A 249 -8.79 -26.92 -9.97
N SER A 250 -9.40 -26.47 -11.08
CA SER A 250 -10.36 -27.29 -11.83
C SER A 250 -9.69 -28.42 -12.60
N THR A 251 -8.49 -28.15 -13.14
CA THR A 251 -7.65 -29.13 -13.84
C THR A 251 -6.20 -28.99 -13.38
N GLN A 252 -5.29 -29.84 -13.86
CA GLN A 252 -3.84 -29.66 -13.59
C GLN A 252 -3.27 -28.37 -14.21
N ARG A 253 -4.03 -27.72 -15.12
CA ARG A 253 -3.59 -26.53 -15.84
C ARG A 253 -4.38 -25.27 -15.50
N ASP A 254 -5.59 -25.41 -14.95
CA ASP A 254 -6.50 -24.27 -14.71
C ASP A 254 -6.75 -24.06 -13.23
N ALA A 255 -6.42 -22.87 -12.74
CA ALA A 255 -6.71 -22.41 -11.40
C ALA A 255 -7.60 -21.16 -11.44
N PHE A 256 -8.51 -21.05 -10.47
CA PHE A 256 -9.43 -19.94 -10.31
C PHE A 256 -9.33 -19.38 -8.89
N THR A 257 -9.35 -18.06 -8.77
CA THR A 257 -9.51 -17.35 -7.50
C THR A 257 -10.75 -16.47 -7.61
N PHE A 258 -11.61 -16.52 -6.60
CA PHE A 258 -12.73 -15.61 -6.42
C PHE A 258 -12.62 -15.01 -5.03
N GLN A 259 -12.64 -13.69 -4.93
CA GLN A 259 -12.58 -12.99 -3.64
C GLN A 259 -13.36 -11.69 -3.69
N GLY A 260 -13.70 -11.17 -2.51
CA GLY A 260 -14.36 -9.90 -2.38
C GLY A 260 -14.49 -9.49 -0.93
N ASP A 261 -14.64 -8.19 -0.74
CA ASP A 261 -14.79 -7.55 0.55
C ASP A 261 -15.91 -6.52 0.50
N ALA A 262 -16.55 -6.28 1.64
CA ALA A 262 -17.47 -5.17 1.84
C ALA A 262 -17.18 -4.52 3.19
N TYR A 263 -17.26 -3.20 3.25
CA TYR A 263 -17.02 -2.43 4.46
C TYR A 263 -18.06 -1.33 4.64
N GLU A 264 -18.28 -0.94 5.89
CA GLU A 264 -19.07 0.22 6.28
C GLU A 264 -18.42 0.83 7.53
N GLY A 265 -18.28 2.15 7.56
CA GLY A 265 -17.67 2.84 8.67
C GLY A 265 -18.10 4.28 8.84
N ARG A 266 -17.73 4.81 10.00
CA ARG A 266 -17.91 6.21 10.36
C ARG A 266 -16.59 6.76 10.86
N VAL A 267 -16.27 7.94 10.38
CA VAL A 267 -15.05 8.66 10.73
C VAL A 267 -15.44 10.02 11.30
N GLY A 268 -15.00 10.30 12.51
CA GLY A 268 -15.14 11.62 13.12
C GLY A 268 -14.38 12.69 12.34
N GLU A 269 -14.81 13.92 12.46
CA GLU A 269 -14.20 15.09 11.81
C GLU A 269 -14.01 16.20 12.83
N THR A 270 -12.80 16.71 12.98
CA THR A 270 -12.44 17.73 13.99
C THR A 270 -13.32 18.98 13.98
N ILE A 271 -13.82 19.40 12.84
CA ILE A 271 -14.57 20.65 12.67
C ILE A 271 -15.89 20.50 11.92
N ARG A 272 -16.36 19.26 11.69
CA ARG A 272 -17.57 18.95 10.93
C ARG A 272 -18.35 17.82 11.59
N ASP A 273 -19.53 17.50 11.06
CA ASP A 273 -20.22 16.25 11.37
C ASP A 273 -19.44 15.06 10.82
N ASP A 274 -19.59 13.89 11.46
CA ASP A 274 -18.93 12.65 11.08
C ASP A 274 -19.11 12.31 9.60
N SER A 275 -18.07 11.79 8.98
CA SER A 275 -18.07 11.25 7.63
C SER A 275 -18.57 9.80 7.63
N ASP A 276 -19.36 9.45 6.62
CA ASP A 276 -19.80 8.08 6.35
C ASP A 276 -18.98 7.52 5.15
N VAL A 277 -18.52 6.28 5.28
CA VAL A 277 -17.80 5.55 4.23
C VAL A 277 -18.33 4.13 4.10
N ASP A 278 -18.61 3.71 2.88
CA ASP A 278 -18.97 2.32 2.57
C ASP A 278 -18.47 1.92 1.19
N GLY A 279 -18.34 0.63 0.99
CA GLY A 279 -17.87 0.12 -0.31
C GLY A 279 -17.71 -1.38 -0.31
N GLY A 280 -17.21 -1.88 -1.44
CA GLY A 280 -16.92 -3.29 -1.60
C GLY A 280 -16.38 -3.61 -2.98
N ASN A 281 -15.80 -4.79 -3.10
CA ASN A 281 -15.19 -5.26 -4.34
C ASN A 281 -15.46 -6.75 -4.57
N LEU A 282 -15.37 -7.14 -5.82
CA LEU A 282 -15.37 -8.53 -6.27
C LEU A 282 -14.25 -8.72 -7.30
N LEU A 283 -13.43 -9.75 -7.14
CA LEU A 283 -12.33 -10.10 -8.04
C LEU A 283 -12.44 -11.57 -8.46
N GLY A 284 -12.31 -11.81 -9.75
CA GLY A 284 -12.13 -13.13 -10.33
C GLY A 284 -10.79 -13.20 -11.09
N ARG A 285 -10.01 -14.25 -10.86
CA ARG A 285 -8.77 -14.53 -11.59
C ARG A 285 -8.78 -15.95 -12.11
N TRP A 286 -8.41 -16.11 -13.38
CA TRP A 286 -8.15 -17.38 -14.00
C TRP A 286 -6.70 -17.43 -14.47
N THR A 287 -6.00 -18.49 -14.06
CA THR A 287 -4.63 -18.77 -14.50
C THR A 287 -4.60 -20.10 -15.19
N ARG A 288 -3.98 -20.16 -16.38
CA ARG A 288 -3.81 -21.38 -17.15
C ARG A 288 -2.35 -21.61 -17.51
N THR A 289 -1.81 -22.75 -17.06
CA THR A 289 -0.50 -23.22 -17.49
C THR A 289 -0.60 -23.80 -18.90
N LEU A 290 0.05 -23.16 -19.87
CA LEU A 290 0.08 -23.58 -21.27
C LEU A 290 1.20 -24.60 -21.52
N ALA A 291 2.39 -24.34 -20.96
CA ALA A 291 3.57 -25.21 -21.01
C ALA A 291 4.43 -24.96 -19.76
N GLU A 292 5.58 -25.62 -19.66
CA GLU A 292 6.59 -25.31 -18.66
C GLU A 292 7.06 -23.85 -18.86
N ASP A 293 7.04 -23.06 -17.79
CA ASP A 293 7.34 -21.60 -17.82
C ASP A 293 6.46 -20.75 -18.75
N SER A 294 5.28 -21.26 -19.15
CA SER A 294 4.32 -20.50 -19.95
C SER A 294 2.94 -20.52 -19.32
N ASP A 295 2.41 -19.35 -19.02
CA ASP A 295 1.12 -19.17 -18.36
C ASP A 295 0.34 -17.99 -18.96
N LEU A 296 -0.98 -18.15 -18.93
CA LEU A 296 -1.95 -17.12 -19.27
C LEU A 296 -2.76 -16.80 -18.02
N GLU A 297 -2.87 -15.51 -17.68
CA GLU A 297 -3.69 -15.03 -16.57
C GLU A 297 -4.70 -14.01 -17.08
N LEU A 298 -5.94 -14.15 -16.66
CA LEU A 298 -7.00 -13.17 -16.85
C LEU A 298 -7.54 -12.78 -15.47
N GLN A 299 -7.48 -11.50 -15.15
CA GLN A 299 -8.10 -10.93 -13.96
C GLN A 299 -9.19 -9.95 -14.34
N VAL A 300 -10.32 -10.02 -13.65
CA VAL A 300 -11.40 -9.05 -13.74
C VAL A 300 -11.81 -8.66 -12.34
N TYR A 301 -11.94 -7.37 -12.06
CA TYR A 301 -12.55 -6.95 -10.80
C TYR A 301 -13.53 -5.80 -11.00
N TRP A 302 -14.48 -5.72 -10.08
CA TRP A 302 -15.35 -4.58 -9.88
C TRP A 302 -15.14 -4.07 -8.46
N ASP A 303 -15.06 -2.74 -8.33
CA ASP A 303 -14.88 -2.03 -7.07
C ASP A 303 -15.88 -0.88 -6.98
N ARG A 304 -16.51 -0.72 -5.82
CA ARG A 304 -17.37 0.42 -5.52
C ARG A 304 -16.95 1.06 -4.23
N THR A 305 -16.78 2.38 -4.24
CA THR A 305 -16.52 3.18 -3.05
C THR A 305 -17.56 4.30 -2.95
N HIS A 306 -18.00 4.56 -1.73
CA HIS A 306 -18.83 5.69 -1.39
C HIS A 306 -18.23 6.40 -0.18
N ARG A 307 -18.13 7.72 -0.28
CA ARG A 307 -17.63 8.58 0.78
C ARG A 307 -18.48 9.84 0.85
N ARG A 308 -19.00 10.14 2.03
CA ARG A 308 -19.71 11.38 2.31
C ARG A 308 -19.01 12.14 3.43
N ILE A 309 -18.45 13.30 3.11
CA ILE A 309 -17.89 14.25 4.06
C ILE A 309 -18.86 15.43 4.15
N PRO A 310 -19.63 15.57 5.24
CA PRO A 310 -20.65 16.60 5.36
C PRO A 310 -20.10 18.01 5.14
N ALA A 311 -20.86 18.82 4.41
CA ALA A 311 -20.50 20.19 4.02
C ALA A 311 -19.25 20.32 3.14
N LEU A 312 -18.59 19.23 2.73
CA LEU A 312 -17.44 19.25 1.82
C LEU A 312 -17.80 18.62 0.47
N PHE A 313 -17.97 17.31 0.38
CA PHE A 313 -18.38 16.60 -0.83
C PHE A 313 -18.93 15.19 -0.52
N GLU A 314 -19.57 14.60 -1.52
CA GLU A 314 -19.96 13.19 -1.52
C GLU A 314 -19.46 12.56 -2.83
N GLU A 315 -18.78 11.41 -2.76
CA GLU A 315 -18.24 10.71 -3.94
C GLU A 315 -18.82 9.30 -4.04
N HIS A 316 -19.25 8.93 -5.23
CA HIS A 316 -19.57 7.55 -5.61
C HIS A 316 -18.70 7.19 -6.80
N LEU A 317 -17.83 6.20 -6.61
CA LEU A 317 -16.94 5.70 -7.64
C LEU A 317 -17.24 4.22 -7.90
N ASP A 318 -17.50 3.87 -9.14
CA ASP A 318 -17.51 2.49 -9.64
C ASP A 318 -16.30 2.28 -10.55
N THR A 319 -15.60 1.18 -10.38
CA THR A 319 -14.45 0.77 -11.20
C THR A 319 -14.67 -0.63 -11.75
N LEU A 320 -14.49 -0.82 -13.04
CA LEU A 320 -14.36 -2.13 -13.68
C LEU A 320 -12.99 -2.22 -14.33
N ASP A 321 -12.26 -3.29 -14.05
CA ASP A 321 -10.91 -3.51 -14.59
C ASP A 321 -10.79 -4.93 -15.16
N LEU A 322 -10.11 -5.03 -16.29
CA LEU A 322 -9.76 -6.26 -16.97
C LEU A 322 -8.28 -6.23 -17.31
N ASP A 323 -7.52 -7.23 -16.87
CA ASP A 323 -6.09 -7.40 -17.14
C ASP A 323 -5.84 -8.81 -17.66
N LEU A 324 -5.27 -8.92 -18.86
CA LEU A 324 -4.84 -10.16 -19.50
C LEU A 324 -3.34 -10.16 -19.63
N GLN A 325 -2.68 -11.20 -19.16
CA GLN A 325 -1.24 -11.39 -19.25
C GLN A 325 -0.90 -12.76 -19.83
N HIS A 326 0.12 -12.81 -20.68
CA HIS A 326 0.72 -14.05 -21.17
C HIS A 326 2.23 -14.00 -21.03
N ARG A 327 2.80 -15.02 -20.41
CA ARG A 327 4.23 -15.26 -20.30
C ARG A 327 4.65 -16.48 -21.08
N PHE A 328 5.79 -16.43 -21.74
CA PHE A 328 6.39 -17.58 -22.43
C PHE A 328 7.89 -17.43 -22.65
N PRO A 329 8.67 -18.53 -22.56
CA PRO A 329 10.08 -18.53 -22.93
C PRO A 329 10.24 -18.52 -24.45
N LEU A 330 11.25 -17.82 -24.97
CA LEU A 330 11.58 -17.76 -26.39
C LEU A 330 13.08 -18.00 -26.62
N ALA A 331 13.43 -18.88 -27.55
CA ALA A 331 14.80 -19.16 -27.97
C ALA A 331 15.77 -19.51 -26.83
N GLY A 332 15.29 -20.06 -25.72
CA GLY A 332 16.08 -20.61 -24.61
C GLY A 332 16.76 -19.61 -23.69
N ARG A 333 16.72 -18.28 -23.99
CA ARG A 333 17.30 -17.23 -23.16
C ARG A 333 16.43 -15.98 -23.01
N HIS A 334 15.31 -15.91 -23.69
CA HIS A 334 14.31 -14.84 -23.59
C HIS A 334 13.16 -15.32 -22.74
N ASP A 335 12.69 -14.47 -21.86
CA ASP A 335 11.46 -14.67 -21.09
C ASP A 335 10.56 -13.45 -21.36
N VAL A 336 9.56 -13.67 -22.20
CA VAL A 336 8.68 -12.62 -22.72
C VAL A 336 7.39 -12.60 -21.91
N VAL A 337 7.02 -11.41 -21.44
CA VAL A 337 5.71 -11.14 -20.81
C VAL A 337 5.04 -10.01 -21.59
N TRP A 338 3.79 -10.19 -21.98
CA TRP A 338 2.98 -9.15 -22.57
C TRP A 338 1.55 -9.20 -22.01
N GLY A 339 0.84 -8.10 -22.10
CA GLY A 339 -0.54 -8.08 -21.63
C GLY A 339 -1.33 -6.90 -22.16
N LEU A 340 -2.64 -7.02 -22.01
CA LEU A 340 -3.65 -6.03 -22.38
C LEU A 340 -4.47 -5.68 -21.15
N GLY A 341 -4.80 -4.41 -20.98
CA GLY A 341 -5.66 -3.96 -19.90
C GLY A 341 -6.74 -3.01 -20.40
N TYR A 342 -7.87 -3.06 -19.75
CA TYR A 342 -8.94 -2.08 -19.89
C TYR A 342 -9.49 -1.74 -18.51
N ARG A 343 -9.58 -0.44 -18.20
CA ARG A 343 -10.19 0.05 -16.97
C ARG A 343 -11.21 1.12 -17.30
N TRP A 344 -12.37 0.99 -16.68
CA TRP A 344 -13.42 1.99 -16.71
C TRP A 344 -13.74 2.48 -15.30
N HIS A 345 -13.81 3.79 -15.13
CA HIS A 345 -14.28 4.44 -13.93
C HIS A 345 -15.54 5.24 -14.22
N HIS A 346 -16.51 5.14 -13.32
CA HIS A 346 -17.67 6.03 -13.29
C HIS A 346 -17.68 6.78 -11.97
N ASP A 347 -17.35 8.06 -12.03
CA ASP A 347 -17.26 8.92 -10.86
C ASP A 347 -18.40 9.95 -10.84
N ARG A 348 -19.04 10.07 -9.67
CA ARG A 348 -20.08 11.05 -9.39
C ARG A 348 -19.79 11.76 -8.09
N VAL A 349 -19.63 13.08 -8.14
CA VAL A 349 -19.38 13.93 -6.99
C VAL A 349 -20.59 14.79 -6.69
N GLY A 350 -21.10 14.72 -5.46
CA GLY A 350 -22.07 15.66 -4.90
C GLY A 350 -21.33 16.90 -4.40
N ASN A 351 -21.55 18.01 -5.08
CA ASN A 351 -20.88 19.28 -4.80
C ASN A 351 -21.47 19.99 -3.57
N SER A 352 -20.66 20.82 -2.91
CA SER A 352 -21.08 21.71 -1.82
C SER A 352 -20.93 23.19 -2.21
N PRO A 353 -21.41 24.12 -1.39
CA PRO A 353 -21.18 25.55 -1.63
C PRO A 353 -19.71 25.97 -1.61
N GLY A 354 -18.84 25.21 -0.92
CA GLY A 354 -17.40 25.50 -0.80
C GLY A 354 -16.51 24.75 -1.78
N LEU A 355 -17.01 23.63 -2.34
CA LEU A 355 -16.21 22.75 -3.20
C LEU A 355 -17.10 22.11 -4.27
N ALA A 356 -16.68 22.20 -5.52
CA ALA A 356 -17.35 21.56 -6.65
C ALA A 356 -16.33 20.89 -7.58
N PHE A 357 -16.80 19.81 -8.23
CA PHE A 357 -16.15 19.19 -9.39
C PHE A 357 -17.06 19.38 -10.61
N LEU A 358 -16.53 19.97 -11.68
CA LEU A 358 -17.30 20.29 -12.88
C LEU A 358 -16.69 19.67 -14.13
N PRO A 359 -17.33 18.66 -14.75
CA PRO A 359 -18.69 18.17 -14.49
C PRO A 359 -18.77 17.34 -13.18
N ALA A 360 -19.94 17.30 -12.56
CA ALA A 360 -20.18 16.50 -11.35
C ALA A 360 -20.15 14.97 -11.60
N ARG A 361 -20.26 14.54 -12.86
CA ARG A 361 -20.19 13.14 -13.29
C ARG A 361 -19.18 13.03 -14.40
N ARG A 362 -18.32 12.01 -14.33
CA ARG A 362 -17.33 11.75 -15.36
C ARG A 362 -17.05 10.26 -15.48
N ASP A 363 -16.99 9.78 -16.71
CA ASP A 363 -16.47 8.47 -17.05
C ASP A 363 -15.01 8.64 -17.49
N PHE A 364 -14.20 7.62 -17.23
CA PHE A 364 -12.80 7.56 -17.65
C PHE A 364 -12.53 6.18 -18.23
N ASP A 365 -11.98 6.16 -19.42
CA ASP A 365 -11.51 4.93 -20.09
C ASP A 365 -9.98 4.92 -20.14
N LEU A 366 -9.40 3.78 -19.77
CA LEU A 366 -7.97 3.52 -19.86
C LEU A 366 -7.73 2.21 -20.59
N PHE A 367 -7.10 2.30 -21.76
CA PHE A 367 -6.63 1.13 -22.51
C PHE A 367 -5.12 1.00 -22.34
N SER A 368 -4.63 -0.20 -22.13
CA SER A 368 -3.20 -0.45 -21.97
C SER A 368 -2.71 -1.68 -22.71
N LEU A 369 -1.48 -1.58 -23.22
CA LEU A 369 -0.70 -2.68 -23.78
C LEU A 369 0.69 -2.59 -23.19
N PHE A 370 1.22 -3.68 -22.66
CA PHE A 370 2.63 -3.74 -22.26
C PHE A 370 3.33 -4.96 -22.88
N ALA A 371 4.63 -4.82 -23.06
CA ALA A 371 5.51 -5.91 -23.43
C ALA A 371 6.86 -5.74 -22.75
N GLN A 372 7.42 -6.84 -22.26
CA GLN A 372 8.73 -6.89 -21.61
C GLN A 372 9.43 -8.18 -22.04
N ASP A 373 10.74 -8.08 -22.33
CA ASP A 373 11.62 -9.21 -22.57
C ASP A 373 12.79 -9.17 -21.61
N GLU A 374 13.02 -10.26 -20.91
CA GLU A 374 14.22 -10.48 -20.12
C GLU A 374 15.15 -11.44 -20.83
N VAL A 375 16.35 -10.97 -21.14
CA VAL A 375 17.38 -11.73 -21.85
C VAL A 375 18.43 -12.21 -20.87
N SER A 376 18.56 -13.52 -20.70
CA SER A 376 19.63 -14.14 -19.92
C SER A 376 20.92 -14.24 -20.72
N LEU A 377 21.99 -13.63 -20.22
CA LEU A 377 23.31 -13.54 -20.84
C LEU A 377 24.39 -14.09 -19.89
N LEU A 378 25.58 -14.37 -20.43
CA LEU A 378 26.74 -14.80 -19.65
C LEU A 378 26.46 -16.02 -18.75
N ASP A 379 25.86 -17.06 -19.30
CA ASP A 379 25.45 -18.26 -18.56
C ASP A 379 24.53 -17.93 -17.35
N ASN A 380 23.50 -17.11 -17.57
CA ASN A 380 22.52 -16.63 -16.57
C ASN A 380 23.12 -15.76 -15.44
N ARG A 381 24.33 -15.20 -15.64
CA ARG A 381 24.93 -14.25 -14.70
C ARG A 381 24.48 -12.81 -14.92
N LEU A 382 24.07 -12.46 -16.12
CA LEU A 382 23.55 -11.14 -16.46
C LEU A 382 22.15 -11.28 -17.05
N ALA A 383 21.17 -10.68 -16.41
CA ALA A 383 19.81 -10.50 -16.94
C ALA A 383 19.67 -9.06 -17.44
N LEU A 384 19.25 -8.90 -18.68
CA LEU A 384 18.91 -7.61 -19.29
C LEU A 384 17.42 -7.60 -19.58
N THR A 385 16.68 -6.70 -18.93
CA THR A 385 15.24 -6.55 -19.11
C THR A 385 14.94 -5.26 -19.87
N VAL A 386 14.18 -5.35 -20.96
CA VAL A 386 13.71 -4.21 -21.74
C VAL A 386 12.20 -4.31 -21.89
N GLY A 387 11.50 -3.24 -21.61
CA GLY A 387 10.04 -3.23 -21.73
C GLY A 387 9.47 -1.85 -21.94
N THR A 388 8.20 -1.82 -22.31
CA THR A 388 7.41 -0.59 -22.41
C THR A 388 5.95 -0.86 -22.17
N LYS A 389 5.24 0.12 -21.63
CA LYS A 389 3.79 0.18 -21.59
C LYS A 389 3.28 1.36 -22.41
N LEU A 390 2.25 1.10 -23.17
CA LEU A 390 1.47 2.08 -23.91
C LEU A 390 0.12 2.18 -23.23
N GLU A 391 -0.29 3.38 -22.87
CA GLU A 391 -1.60 3.66 -22.27
C GLU A 391 -2.28 4.77 -23.01
N HIS A 392 -3.57 4.59 -23.28
CA HIS A 392 -4.42 5.64 -23.83
C HIS A 392 -5.51 5.99 -22.82
N ASN A 393 -5.55 7.24 -22.38
CA ASN A 393 -6.52 7.78 -21.43
C ASN A 393 -7.21 9.03 -21.97
N ASP A 394 -8.34 9.41 -21.37
CA ASP A 394 -9.17 10.51 -21.82
C ASP A 394 -8.61 11.92 -21.55
N SER A 395 -7.58 12.04 -20.70
CA SER A 395 -7.01 13.34 -20.30
C SER A 395 -5.85 13.76 -21.20
N THR A 396 -4.86 12.87 -21.38
CA THR A 396 -3.61 13.19 -22.10
C THR A 396 -3.40 12.38 -23.39
N GLY A 397 -4.32 11.45 -23.69
CA GLY A 397 -4.21 10.57 -24.85
C GLY A 397 -3.18 9.45 -24.64
N LEU A 398 -2.18 9.37 -25.52
CA LEU A 398 -1.22 8.26 -25.52
C LEU A 398 0.01 8.56 -24.65
N GLU A 399 0.24 7.72 -23.65
CA GLU A 399 1.43 7.71 -22.80
C GLU A 399 2.33 6.51 -23.12
N VAL A 400 3.66 6.73 -23.11
CA VAL A 400 4.67 5.69 -23.38
C VAL A 400 5.63 5.60 -22.22
N GLN A 401 5.75 4.43 -21.58
CA GLN A 401 6.52 4.23 -20.36
C GLN A 401 7.59 3.14 -20.52
N PRO A 402 8.72 3.44 -21.16
CA PRO A 402 9.80 2.49 -21.36
C PRO A 402 10.66 2.31 -20.11
N SER A 403 11.30 1.13 -20.00
CA SER A 403 12.38 0.89 -19.03
C SER A 403 13.42 -0.08 -19.58
N VAL A 404 14.64 0.09 -19.09
CA VAL A 404 15.76 -0.83 -19.28
C VAL A 404 16.36 -1.11 -17.92
N ARG A 405 16.54 -2.40 -17.60
CA ARG A 405 17.11 -2.86 -16.33
C ARG A 405 18.16 -3.92 -16.59
N ALA A 406 19.19 -3.97 -15.75
CA ALA A 406 20.22 -4.98 -15.78
C ALA A 406 20.49 -5.48 -14.38
N ALA A 407 20.56 -6.81 -14.20
CA ALA A 407 20.99 -7.46 -12.97
C ALA A 407 22.19 -8.36 -13.25
N TRP A 408 23.31 -8.11 -12.57
CA TRP A 408 24.52 -8.91 -12.67
C TRP A 408 24.78 -9.67 -11.39
N LYS A 409 24.68 -10.99 -11.48
CA LYS A 409 25.09 -11.93 -10.43
C LYS A 409 26.60 -12.12 -10.46
N ALA A 410 27.31 -11.28 -9.72
CA ALA A 410 28.78 -11.42 -9.60
C ALA A 410 29.15 -12.72 -8.86
N SER A 411 28.27 -13.22 -7.97
CA SER A 411 28.32 -14.53 -7.33
C SER A 411 26.93 -14.88 -6.77
N GLU A 412 26.74 -16.09 -6.22
CA GLU A 412 25.48 -16.50 -5.55
C GLU A 412 25.07 -15.57 -4.38
N ARG A 413 26.02 -14.81 -3.83
CA ARG A 413 25.83 -13.92 -2.69
C ARG A 413 25.98 -12.43 -3.04
N ARG A 414 26.13 -12.08 -4.32
CA ARG A 414 26.39 -10.69 -4.74
C ARG A 414 25.66 -10.37 -6.04
N THR A 415 24.74 -9.45 -5.97
CA THR A 415 24.00 -8.93 -7.13
C THR A 415 24.21 -7.43 -7.23
N LEU A 416 24.62 -6.96 -8.39
CA LEU A 416 24.64 -5.56 -8.79
C LEU A 416 23.53 -5.34 -9.81
N TRP A 417 22.74 -4.28 -9.66
CA TRP A 417 21.70 -3.97 -10.64
C TRP A 417 21.66 -2.46 -10.94
N ALA A 418 21.17 -2.14 -12.13
CA ALA A 418 20.95 -0.77 -12.56
C ALA A 418 19.66 -0.69 -13.38
N ALA A 419 18.99 0.47 -13.36
CA ALA A 419 17.77 0.71 -14.12
C ALA A 419 17.69 2.16 -14.61
N VAL A 420 17.06 2.34 -15.78
CA VAL A 420 16.57 3.63 -16.27
C VAL A 420 15.13 3.46 -16.71
N SER A 421 14.24 4.31 -16.21
CA SER A 421 12.81 4.18 -16.46
C SER A 421 12.14 5.55 -16.63
N ARG A 422 11.17 5.64 -17.54
CA ARG A 422 10.22 6.75 -17.61
C ARG A 422 8.88 6.33 -16.99
N ALA A 423 8.30 7.18 -16.19
CA ALA A 423 6.96 7.02 -15.64
C ALA A 423 6.18 8.33 -15.71
N VAL A 424 4.86 8.24 -15.72
CA VAL A 424 3.98 9.41 -15.72
C VAL A 424 2.91 9.32 -14.63
N ARG A 425 2.51 10.47 -14.10
CA ARG A 425 1.28 10.66 -13.34
C ARG A 425 0.26 11.38 -14.23
N THR A 426 -0.81 10.70 -14.57
CA THR A 426 -1.88 11.28 -15.37
C THR A 426 -2.72 12.27 -14.56
N PRO A 427 -3.34 13.28 -15.19
CA PRO A 427 -4.21 14.25 -14.54
C PRO A 427 -5.37 13.59 -13.78
N THR A 428 -5.83 14.28 -12.75
CA THR A 428 -6.90 13.83 -11.85
C THR A 428 -8.08 14.80 -11.90
N ARG A 429 -9.20 14.42 -11.23
CA ARG A 429 -10.32 15.33 -11.05
C ARG A 429 -9.93 16.61 -10.31
N ILE A 430 -8.99 16.53 -9.35
CA ILE A 430 -8.45 17.74 -8.69
C ILE A 430 -7.68 18.60 -9.69
N ASP A 431 -6.86 18.04 -10.54
CA ASP A 431 -6.07 18.80 -11.49
C ASP A 431 -6.93 19.49 -12.54
N GLU A 432 -8.01 18.84 -13.00
CA GLU A 432 -8.82 19.31 -14.14
C GLU A 432 -10.16 19.95 -13.75
N ASP A 433 -10.87 19.39 -12.76
CA ASP A 433 -12.32 19.63 -12.56
C ASP A 433 -12.67 20.39 -11.27
N ILE A 434 -11.71 20.60 -10.35
CA ILE A 434 -11.96 21.22 -9.05
C ILE A 434 -12.29 22.69 -9.16
N PHE A 435 -13.25 23.14 -8.31
CA PHE A 435 -13.55 24.55 -8.03
C PHE A 435 -13.72 24.71 -6.52
N ALA A 436 -12.83 25.47 -5.88
CA ALA A 436 -13.00 25.86 -4.48
C ALA A 436 -13.52 27.30 -4.41
N PHE A 437 -14.52 27.53 -3.55
CA PHE A 437 -15.20 28.82 -3.41
C PHE A 437 -14.95 29.41 -2.03
N GLY A 438 -14.76 30.73 -2.00
CA GLY A 438 -14.69 31.50 -0.76
C GLY A 438 -16.06 32.01 -0.30
N PRO A 439 -16.08 32.68 0.87
CA PRO A 439 -17.27 33.36 1.36
C PRO A 439 -17.79 34.35 0.31
N GLY A 440 -19.07 34.21 -0.11
CA GLY A 440 -19.66 35.02 -1.17
C GLY A 440 -19.58 34.41 -2.56
N GLY A 441 -19.10 33.17 -2.71
CA GLY A 441 -19.14 32.39 -3.94
C GLY A 441 -18.08 32.76 -4.98
N GLN A 442 -17.05 33.57 -4.63
CA GLN A 442 -15.92 33.80 -5.53
C GLN A 442 -15.06 32.53 -5.65
N VAL A 443 -14.61 32.25 -6.89
CA VAL A 443 -13.69 31.14 -7.14
C VAL A 443 -12.31 31.49 -6.57
N LEU A 444 -11.82 30.68 -5.65
CA LEU A 444 -10.49 30.80 -5.04
C LEU A 444 -9.45 29.98 -5.80
N LEU A 445 -9.82 28.73 -6.16
CA LEU A 445 -8.98 27.78 -6.87
C LEU A 445 -9.81 27.04 -7.91
N ARG A 446 -9.20 26.75 -9.04
CA ARG A 446 -9.80 25.93 -10.10
C ARG A 446 -8.76 25.01 -10.73
N GLY A 447 -9.22 23.87 -11.23
CA GLY A 447 -8.48 23.01 -12.15
C GLY A 447 -8.36 23.59 -13.55
N SER A 448 -7.63 22.88 -14.40
CA SER A 448 -7.46 23.21 -15.82
C SER A 448 -7.51 21.96 -16.68
N ARG A 449 -8.27 22.00 -17.78
CA ARG A 449 -8.30 20.96 -18.80
C ARG A 449 -7.03 20.92 -19.66
N ASP A 450 -6.19 21.96 -19.55
CA ASP A 450 -4.88 22.01 -20.20
C ASP A 450 -3.79 21.39 -19.31
N PHE A 451 -4.17 20.73 -18.20
CA PHE A 451 -3.21 20.07 -17.32
C PHE A 451 -2.66 18.81 -18.02
N GLU A 452 -1.35 18.68 -18.08
CA GLU A 452 -0.61 17.61 -18.74
C GLU A 452 -0.18 16.54 -17.72
N SER A 453 0.34 15.41 -18.19
CA SER A 453 0.94 14.40 -17.31
C SER A 453 2.22 14.93 -16.66
N GLU A 454 2.38 14.69 -15.36
CA GLU A 454 3.69 14.88 -14.72
C GLU A 454 4.62 13.74 -15.14
N GLU A 455 5.85 14.07 -15.51
CA GLU A 455 6.83 13.10 -15.99
C GLU A 455 7.94 12.85 -14.99
N LEU A 456 8.45 11.62 -14.97
CA LEU A 456 9.65 11.21 -14.26
C LEU A 456 10.57 10.42 -15.18
N ILE A 457 11.86 10.78 -15.19
CA ILE A 457 12.95 9.91 -15.64
C ILE A 457 13.82 9.59 -14.43
N ALA A 458 13.97 8.30 -14.12
CA ALA A 458 14.72 7.82 -12.98
C ALA A 458 15.93 6.98 -13.40
N TRP A 459 17.06 7.22 -12.75
CA TRP A 459 18.27 6.39 -12.79
C TRP A 459 18.47 5.75 -11.44
N GLU A 460 18.72 4.46 -11.42
CA GLU A 460 18.84 3.68 -10.21
C GLU A 460 20.07 2.76 -10.29
N LEU A 461 20.75 2.59 -9.17
CA LEU A 461 21.85 1.65 -8.99
C LEU A 461 21.71 0.97 -7.64
N GLY A 462 21.85 -0.35 -7.60
CA GLY A 462 21.80 -1.06 -6.34
C GLY A 462 22.80 -2.20 -6.22
N TYR A 463 23.15 -2.50 -4.99
CA TYR A 463 24.04 -3.58 -4.63
C TYR A 463 23.49 -4.38 -3.47
N ARG A 464 23.29 -5.68 -3.68
CA ARG A 464 22.83 -6.63 -2.67
C ARG A 464 23.94 -7.63 -2.41
N ILE A 465 24.29 -7.82 -1.13
CA ILE A 465 25.37 -8.73 -0.72
C ILE A 465 25.02 -9.46 0.58
N GLN A 466 25.36 -10.74 0.60
CA GLN A 466 25.40 -11.58 1.80
C GLN A 466 26.85 -11.92 2.14
N PRO A 467 27.57 -11.03 2.86
CA PRO A 467 28.99 -11.27 3.17
C PRO A 467 29.19 -12.45 4.13
N HIS A 468 28.18 -12.74 4.96
CA HIS A 468 28.11 -13.86 5.90
C HIS A 468 26.71 -14.46 5.89
N PRO A 469 26.49 -15.75 6.17
CA PRO A 469 25.16 -16.35 6.28
C PRO A 469 24.18 -15.56 7.17
N GLU A 470 24.66 -14.92 8.20
CA GLU A 470 23.88 -14.16 9.19
C GLU A 470 23.78 -12.65 8.89
N VAL A 471 24.24 -12.19 7.70
CA VAL A 471 24.28 -10.77 7.33
C VAL A 471 23.81 -10.58 5.90
N LEU A 472 22.72 -9.87 5.70
CA LEU A 472 22.28 -9.37 4.39
C LEU A 472 22.36 -7.84 4.39
N LEU A 473 22.98 -7.29 3.36
CA LEU A 473 23.08 -5.85 3.13
C LEU A 473 22.50 -5.53 1.74
N ASP A 474 21.60 -4.56 1.68
CA ASP A 474 21.01 -4.00 0.47
C ASP A 474 21.25 -2.48 0.45
N VAL A 475 21.79 -1.98 -0.65
CA VAL A 475 22.09 -0.56 -0.88
C VAL A 475 21.48 -0.17 -2.22
N ALA A 476 20.73 0.92 -2.25
CA ALA A 476 20.22 1.52 -3.48
C ALA A 476 20.51 3.01 -3.49
N ALA A 477 20.96 3.53 -4.63
CA ALA A 477 21.09 4.94 -4.92
C ALA A 477 20.16 5.28 -6.08
N PHE A 478 19.61 6.49 -6.08
CA PHE A 478 18.71 6.95 -7.14
C PHE A 478 18.94 8.42 -7.45
N TYR A 479 18.63 8.78 -8.70
CA TYR A 479 18.54 10.15 -9.20
C TYR A 479 17.31 10.24 -10.10
N ASN A 480 16.38 11.13 -9.75
CA ASN A 480 15.11 11.33 -10.40
C ASN A 480 15.03 12.73 -10.94
N VAL A 481 14.57 12.88 -12.18
CA VAL A 481 14.27 14.17 -12.80
C VAL A 481 12.79 14.21 -13.11
N TYR A 482 12.11 15.22 -12.58
CA TYR A 482 10.68 15.45 -12.75
C TYR A 482 10.47 16.68 -13.62
N ASP A 483 9.55 16.57 -14.58
CA ASP A 483 9.04 17.67 -15.38
C ASP A 483 7.51 17.75 -15.25
N ASP A 484 6.97 18.91 -15.61
CA ASP A 484 5.52 19.18 -15.63
C ASP A 484 4.80 18.95 -14.31
N LEU A 485 5.52 19.11 -13.18
CA LEU A 485 4.92 19.00 -11.84
C LEU A 485 3.87 20.10 -11.63
N ARG A 486 2.89 19.78 -10.80
CA ARG A 486 1.78 20.69 -10.46
C ARG A 486 2.26 21.99 -9.84
N SER A 487 1.80 23.11 -10.39
CA SER A 487 1.97 24.46 -9.87
C SER A 487 0.63 25.14 -9.59
N GLN A 488 0.66 26.25 -8.84
CA GLN A 488 -0.49 27.04 -8.46
C GLN A 488 -0.36 28.46 -9.04
N GLU A 489 -1.02 28.72 -10.17
CA GLU A 489 -0.84 29.93 -10.96
C GLU A 489 -1.91 31.00 -10.66
N PRO A 490 -1.61 32.06 -9.89
CA PRO A 490 -2.49 33.21 -9.76
C PRO A 490 -2.56 34.00 -11.08
N PRO A 491 -3.68 34.69 -11.35
CA PRO A 491 -3.80 35.52 -12.54
C PRO A 491 -2.83 36.70 -12.51
N ALA A 492 -2.50 37.25 -13.70
CA ALA A 492 -1.54 38.36 -13.84
C ALA A 492 -1.93 39.60 -13.00
N ASN A 493 -3.22 39.86 -12.85
CA ASN A 493 -3.77 41.09 -12.27
C ASN A 493 -4.51 40.81 -10.94
N GLY A 494 -4.15 39.77 -10.19
CA GLY A 494 -4.87 39.43 -8.96
C GLY A 494 -4.24 38.27 -8.20
N ALA A 495 -4.89 37.88 -7.09
CA ALA A 495 -4.50 36.74 -6.31
C ALA A 495 -5.36 35.50 -6.60
N ILE A 496 -6.57 35.68 -7.11
CA ILE A 496 -7.56 34.63 -7.36
C ILE A 496 -8.29 34.85 -8.71
N PRO A 497 -8.83 33.79 -9.32
CA PRO A 497 -8.66 32.38 -8.93
C PRO A 497 -7.23 31.88 -9.19
N ILE A 498 -6.71 31.06 -8.29
CA ILE A 498 -5.53 30.25 -8.56
C ILE A 498 -5.94 29.16 -9.55
N THR A 499 -5.15 28.95 -10.60
CA THR A 499 -5.37 27.86 -11.57
C THR A 499 -4.27 26.81 -11.42
N LEU A 500 -4.63 25.53 -11.38
CA LEU A 500 -3.65 24.45 -11.39
C LEU A 500 -3.05 24.30 -12.78
N ALA A 501 -1.73 24.15 -12.86
CA ALA A 501 -0.97 24.06 -14.12
C ALA A 501 0.31 23.21 -13.90
N ASN A 502 1.07 22.98 -14.98
CA ASN A 502 2.32 22.21 -15.00
C ASN A 502 3.51 23.14 -15.20
N LYS A 503 3.88 23.95 -14.21
CA LYS A 503 4.98 24.93 -14.30
C LYS A 503 6.00 24.78 -13.19
N LEU A 504 6.22 23.54 -12.76
CA LEU A 504 7.20 23.18 -11.74
C LEU A 504 8.00 21.97 -12.25
N ALA A 505 9.31 22.02 -12.13
CA ALA A 505 10.22 20.93 -12.38
C ALA A 505 11.03 20.64 -11.11
N GLY A 506 11.65 19.45 -11.02
CA GLY A 506 12.43 19.13 -9.86
C GLY A 506 13.35 17.93 -10.03
N GLU A 507 14.27 17.81 -9.10
CA GLU A 507 15.19 16.69 -9.03
C GLU A 507 15.15 16.13 -7.60
N THR A 508 15.22 14.81 -7.46
CA THR A 508 15.42 14.16 -6.16
C THR A 508 16.53 13.11 -6.27
N TRP A 509 17.38 13.02 -5.27
CA TRP A 509 18.42 12.01 -5.20
C TRP A 509 18.60 11.50 -3.78
N GLY A 510 19.15 10.31 -3.64
CA GLY A 510 19.31 9.75 -2.31
C GLY A 510 19.95 8.38 -2.29
N ILE A 511 20.12 7.90 -1.05
CA ILE A 511 20.68 6.59 -0.74
C ILE A 511 19.78 5.89 0.27
N GLU A 512 19.50 4.63 0.02
CA GLU A 512 18.71 3.75 0.87
C GLU A 512 19.56 2.55 1.27
N LEU A 513 19.73 2.36 2.57
CA LEU A 513 20.52 1.26 3.16
C LEU A 513 19.60 0.38 4.00
N ARG A 514 19.74 -0.93 3.87
CA ARG A 514 19.09 -1.90 4.75
C ARG A 514 20.02 -3.05 5.07
N SER A 515 20.08 -3.43 6.34
CA SER A 515 20.78 -4.62 6.80
C SER A 515 19.86 -5.50 7.64
N ASN A 516 19.88 -6.81 7.36
CA ASN A 516 19.25 -7.83 8.22
C ASN A 516 20.39 -8.66 8.82
N LEU A 517 20.36 -8.82 10.12
CA LEU A 517 21.41 -9.47 10.91
C LEU A 517 20.77 -10.51 11.83
N GLN A 518 21.43 -11.63 11.98
CA GLN A 518 21.07 -12.66 12.96
C GLN A 518 22.30 -13.02 13.80
N PRO A 519 22.73 -12.15 14.75
CA PRO A 519 23.99 -12.30 15.48
C PRO A 519 24.11 -13.63 16.23
N VAL A 520 23.01 -14.12 16.74
CA VAL A 520 22.89 -15.46 17.37
C VAL A 520 21.49 -16.03 17.08
N PRO A 521 21.31 -17.35 17.13
CA PRO A 521 20.00 -17.97 17.02
C PRO A 521 18.99 -17.35 18.01
N GLY A 522 17.81 -16.96 17.52
CA GLY A 522 16.77 -16.33 18.32
C GLY A 522 16.89 -14.82 18.49
N TRP A 523 17.95 -14.17 17.98
CA TRP A 523 18.06 -12.71 17.94
C TRP A 523 18.15 -12.20 16.51
N ARG A 524 17.17 -11.41 16.10
CA ARG A 524 17.11 -10.74 14.79
C ARG A 524 17.25 -9.24 14.98
N LEU A 525 18.07 -8.63 14.13
CA LEU A 525 18.30 -7.21 14.11
C LEU A 525 18.14 -6.69 12.67
N GLN A 526 17.37 -5.63 12.49
CA GLN A 526 17.25 -4.91 11.23
C GLN A 526 17.65 -3.47 11.45
N VAL A 527 18.54 -2.98 10.61
CA VAL A 527 18.98 -1.57 10.58
C VAL A 527 18.66 -1.02 9.21
N ALA A 528 18.01 0.12 9.14
CA ALA A 528 17.77 0.79 7.87
C ALA A 528 17.96 2.29 8.00
N TYR A 529 18.49 2.89 6.94
CA TYR A 529 18.70 4.31 6.81
C TYR A 529 18.32 4.78 5.42
N ALA A 530 17.65 5.91 5.32
CA ALA A 530 17.35 6.56 4.06
C ALA A 530 17.71 8.05 4.16
N TRP A 531 18.42 8.52 3.15
CA TRP A 531 18.71 9.92 2.92
C TRP A 531 18.11 10.34 1.60
N LEU A 532 17.44 11.51 1.61
CA LEU A 532 16.79 12.12 0.46
C LEU A 532 17.13 13.60 0.43
N ASP A 533 17.52 14.09 -0.72
CA ASP A 533 17.63 15.51 -1.01
C ASP A 533 16.87 15.86 -2.29
N LYS A 534 16.42 17.10 -2.44
CA LYS A 534 15.63 17.54 -3.58
C LYS A 534 15.79 19.01 -3.88
N GLU A 535 15.63 19.34 -5.14
CA GLU A 535 15.58 20.70 -5.65
C GLU A 535 14.35 20.89 -6.54
N LEU A 536 13.53 21.90 -6.25
CA LEU A 536 12.35 22.26 -7.04
C LEU A 536 12.59 23.62 -7.71
N ARG A 537 12.20 23.73 -8.96
CA ARG A 537 12.39 24.92 -9.79
C ARG A 537 11.10 25.27 -10.53
N LEU A 538 10.65 26.51 -10.36
CA LEU A 538 9.54 27.04 -11.16
C LEU A 538 10.02 27.42 -12.56
N ASP A 539 9.14 27.26 -13.52
CA ASP A 539 9.35 27.77 -14.87
C ASP A 539 9.49 29.31 -14.88
N PRO A 540 10.23 29.89 -15.81
CA PRO A 540 10.48 31.33 -15.83
C PRO A 540 9.22 32.19 -15.93
N ASP A 541 8.11 31.65 -16.46
CA ASP A 541 6.83 32.34 -16.60
C ASP A 541 5.81 31.97 -15.54
N SER A 542 6.17 31.05 -14.57
CA SER A 542 5.34 30.70 -13.44
C SER A 542 5.17 31.87 -12.48
N ARG A 543 3.99 31.95 -11.90
CA ARG A 543 3.63 32.93 -10.85
C ARG A 543 3.32 32.25 -9.53
N ASP A 544 3.61 30.96 -9.39
CA ASP A 544 3.39 30.19 -8.18
C ASP A 544 4.17 30.80 -7.01
N ARG A 545 3.42 31.27 -6.01
CA ARG A 545 3.98 31.90 -4.79
C ARG A 545 4.41 30.88 -3.75
N THR A 546 3.94 29.63 -3.88
CA THR A 546 4.27 28.55 -2.94
C THR A 546 5.65 27.96 -3.23
N ARG A 547 6.22 28.22 -4.40
CA ARG A 547 7.50 27.67 -4.88
C ARG A 547 7.55 26.15 -4.82
N GLY A 548 6.44 25.50 -5.13
CA GLY A 548 6.34 24.04 -5.08
C GLY A 548 6.27 23.45 -3.68
N ALA A 549 5.98 24.25 -2.64
CA ALA A 549 5.86 23.73 -1.27
C ALA A 549 4.87 22.57 -1.13
N GLY A 550 3.84 22.52 -2.01
CA GLY A 550 2.89 21.38 -2.05
C GLY A 550 3.49 20.07 -2.53
N GLU A 551 4.64 20.08 -3.22
CA GLU A 551 5.34 18.89 -3.72
C GLU A 551 6.59 18.55 -2.87
N GLY A 552 6.83 19.27 -1.79
CA GLY A 552 8.12 19.33 -1.18
C GLY A 552 8.27 18.94 0.28
N ASN A 553 7.28 18.34 0.94
CA ASN A 553 7.33 18.16 2.39
C ASN A 553 7.81 16.76 2.80
N ASP A 554 9.10 16.49 2.64
CA ASP A 554 9.71 15.22 2.96
C ASP A 554 10.85 15.37 3.97
N PRO A 555 11.06 14.36 4.86
CA PRO A 555 12.20 14.34 5.76
C PRO A 555 13.47 13.97 4.99
N GLU A 556 14.56 14.70 5.29
CA GLU A 556 15.86 14.44 4.67
C GLU A 556 16.49 13.14 5.18
N HIS A 557 16.33 12.84 6.46
CA HIS A 557 16.91 11.67 7.10
C HIS A 557 15.87 10.81 7.80
N ARG A 558 15.93 9.49 7.58
CA ARG A 558 15.14 8.50 8.31
C ARG A 558 16.03 7.35 8.74
N PHE A 559 15.90 6.94 9.99
CA PHE A 559 16.62 5.82 10.55
C PHE A 559 15.65 4.88 11.27
N THR A 560 15.90 3.57 11.16
CA THR A 560 15.12 2.54 11.85
C THR A 560 16.03 1.45 12.39
N LEU A 561 15.78 1.07 13.63
CA LEU A 561 16.39 -0.08 14.29
C LEU A 561 15.29 -0.98 14.84
N ARG A 562 15.21 -2.22 14.37
CA ARG A 562 14.30 -3.24 14.90
C ARG A 562 15.10 -4.39 15.50
N SER A 563 14.75 -4.80 16.70
CA SER A 563 15.38 -5.90 17.42
C SER A 563 14.32 -6.85 17.94
N GLY A 564 14.42 -8.12 17.62
CA GLY A 564 13.49 -9.15 18.06
C GLY A 564 14.20 -10.34 18.68
N PHE A 565 13.81 -10.67 19.92
CA PHE A 565 14.34 -11.79 20.68
C PHE A 565 13.30 -12.90 20.82
N ASP A 566 13.76 -14.13 20.63
CA ASP A 566 13.04 -15.34 20.98
C ASP A 566 13.54 -15.86 22.32
N LEU A 567 12.70 -15.84 23.32
CA LEU A 567 13.01 -16.23 24.67
C LEU A 567 12.45 -17.64 24.98
N PRO A 568 12.94 -18.34 26.02
CA PRO A 568 12.40 -19.63 26.42
C PRO A 568 10.89 -19.58 26.72
N ALA A 569 10.23 -20.74 26.70
CA ALA A 569 8.81 -20.93 27.00
C ALA A 569 7.85 -20.18 26.03
N GLY A 570 8.28 -19.90 24.80
CA GLY A 570 7.44 -19.23 23.79
C GLY A 570 7.28 -17.72 23.98
N LEU A 571 8.10 -17.10 24.83
CA LEU A 571 8.14 -15.65 25.00
C LEU A 571 8.90 -14.99 23.84
N GLU A 572 8.46 -13.79 23.47
CA GLU A 572 9.05 -12.94 22.43
C GLU A 572 9.16 -11.51 22.96
N LEU A 573 10.28 -10.86 22.71
CA LEU A 573 10.47 -9.42 23.01
C LEU A 573 10.91 -8.72 21.74
N ASP A 574 10.17 -7.70 21.33
CA ASP A 574 10.44 -6.89 20.15
C ASP A 574 10.56 -5.42 20.51
N GLY A 575 11.54 -4.75 19.92
CA GLY A 575 11.72 -3.31 20.01
C GLY A 575 11.89 -2.70 18.63
N TRP A 576 11.30 -1.53 18.43
CA TRP A 576 11.37 -0.79 17.18
C TRP A 576 11.59 0.69 17.44
N LEU A 577 12.79 1.18 17.15
CA LEU A 577 13.17 2.58 17.21
C LEU A 577 13.10 3.21 15.82
N ARG A 578 12.45 4.36 15.71
CA ARG A 578 12.31 5.15 14.48
C ARG A 578 12.77 6.58 14.74
N TYR A 579 13.56 7.10 13.82
CA TYR A 579 13.90 8.53 13.74
C TYR A 579 13.48 9.08 12.38
N VAL A 580 12.83 10.23 12.39
CA VAL A 580 12.42 11.01 11.21
C VAL A 580 12.88 12.43 11.43
N SER A 581 13.63 13.01 10.49
CA SER A 581 14.04 14.41 10.57
C SER A 581 12.85 15.35 10.34
N GLU A 582 13.06 16.61 10.62
CA GLU A 582 12.06 17.67 10.43
C GLU A 582 11.50 17.74 9.00
N LEU A 583 10.26 18.24 8.88
CA LEU A 583 9.62 18.58 7.60
C LEU A 583 9.68 20.09 7.38
N PRO A 584 10.07 20.57 6.18
CA PRO A 584 10.31 22.00 5.96
C PRO A 584 9.03 22.82 5.78
N SER A 585 7.98 22.29 5.12
CA SER A 585 6.78 23.09 4.80
C SER A 585 5.56 22.23 4.44
N PRO A 586 4.51 22.21 5.27
CA PRO A 586 4.43 22.86 6.59
C PRO A 586 5.44 22.25 7.56
N ALA A 587 6.01 23.11 8.40
CA ALA A 587 7.04 22.69 9.34
C ALA A 587 6.50 21.72 10.40
N VAL A 588 7.17 20.59 10.54
CA VAL A 588 6.95 19.60 11.61
C VAL A 588 8.31 19.24 12.19
N ASP A 589 8.44 19.27 13.50
CA ASP A 589 9.69 18.94 14.18
C ASP A 589 10.07 17.47 13.95
N GLY A 590 11.37 17.21 13.89
CA GLY A 590 11.88 15.84 13.83
C GLY A 590 11.59 15.07 15.11
N TYR A 591 11.32 13.78 15.00
CA TYR A 591 10.97 12.95 16.15
C TYR A 591 11.73 11.63 16.18
N THR A 592 11.84 11.07 17.39
CA THR A 592 12.35 9.70 17.62
C THR A 592 11.33 8.96 18.45
N GLU A 593 10.86 7.81 17.96
CA GLU A 593 9.86 7.00 18.65
C GLU A 593 10.31 5.56 18.88
N LEU A 594 9.83 4.99 19.98
CA LEU A 594 10.09 3.62 20.39
C LEU A 594 8.78 2.88 20.58
N ASP A 595 8.65 1.74 19.90
CA ASP A 595 7.59 0.77 20.15
C ASP A 595 8.20 -0.49 20.78
N LEU A 596 7.49 -1.09 21.75
CA LEU A 596 7.86 -2.34 22.41
C LEU A 596 6.71 -3.33 22.36
N ARG A 597 7.03 -4.60 22.12
CA ARG A 597 6.07 -5.70 22.18
C ARG A 597 6.61 -6.84 23.04
N LEU A 598 5.82 -7.26 24.00
CA LEU A 598 5.99 -8.52 24.71
C LEU A 598 4.94 -9.51 24.20
N GLY A 599 5.38 -10.60 23.60
CA GLY A 599 4.54 -11.67 23.07
C GLY A 599 4.73 -12.98 23.81
N TRP A 600 3.71 -13.81 23.80
CA TRP A 600 3.76 -15.20 24.27
C TRP A 600 2.93 -16.11 23.36
N ARG A 601 3.49 -17.25 22.97
CA ARG A 601 2.81 -18.27 22.16
C ARG A 601 2.76 -19.61 22.84
N SER A 602 1.57 -20.19 22.88
CA SER A 602 1.37 -21.57 23.33
C SER A 602 1.52 -22.56 22.15
N ALA A 603 1.79 -23.82 22.47
CA ALA A 603 1.76 -24.91 21.50
C ALA A 603 0.35 -25.17 20.93
N GLY A 604 -0.72 -24.72 21.61
CA GLY A 604 -2.11 -24.89 21.21
C GLY A 604 -2.67 -23.78 20.31
N GLY A 605 -1.82 -22.96 19.64
CA GLY A 605 -2.26 -21.93 18.70
C GLY A 605 -2.75 -20.63 19.34
N LEU A 606 -2.66 -20.48 20.67
CA LEU A 606 -2.98 -19.23 21.38
C LEU A 606 -1.74 -18.34 21.41
N GLU A 607 -1.92 -17.06 21.04
CA GLU A 607 -0.91 -16.01 21.13
C GLU A 607 -1.48 -14.83 21.92
N LEU A 608 -0.69 -14.33 22.87
CA LEU A 608 -0.98 -13.12 23.65
C LEU A 608 0.11 -12.11 23.40
N SER A 609 -0.23 -10.84 23.31
CA SER A 609 0.75 -9.76 23.22
C SER A 609 0.30 -8.50 23.96
N LEU A 610 1.27 -7.81 24.54
CA LEU A 610 1.17 -6.47 25.09
C LEU A 610 2.07 -5.57 24.26
N VAL A 611 1.51 -4.47 23.76
CA VAL A 611 2.21 -3.55 22.85
C VAL A 611 2.12 -2.14 23.38
N GLY A 612 3.26 -1.47 23.51
CA GLY A 612 3.34 -0.05 23.74
C GLY A 612 3.90 0.63 22.51
N GLN A 613 3.26 1.69 22.04
CA GLN A 613 3.64 2.46 20.85
C GLN A 613 3.92 3.91 21.25
N ASN A 614 4.83 4.57 20.52
CA ASN A 614 5.21 5.96 20.68
C ASN A 614 5.63 6.30 22.15
N LEU A 615 6.47 5.45 22.74
CA LEU A 615 6.76 5.47 24.18
C LEU A 615 7.66 6.61 24.63
N LEU A 616 8.37 7.31 23.69
CA LEU A 616 9.33 8.35 24.04
C LEU A 616 8.71 9.72 24.25
N HIS A 617 7.56 9.99 23.64
CA HIS A 617 6.82 11.24 23.78
C HIS A 617 5.40 11.01 24.31
N GLU A 618 4.79 12.02 24.89
CA GLU A 618 3.37 11.98 25.25
C GLU A 618 2.51 12.06 23.99
N SER A 619 2.83 12.99 23.10
CA SER A 619 2.33 13.13 21.74
C SER A 619 3.37 13.73 20.81
N HIS A 620 3.24 13.57 19.50
CA HIS A 620 4.05 14.24 18.49
C HIS A 620 3.28 14.37 17.18
N ALA A 621 3.55 15.45 16.45
CA ALA A 621 3.04 15.62 15.09
C ALA A 621 3.89 14.84 14.08
N GLU A 622 3.27 14.26 13.06
CA GLU A 622 3.97 13.62 11.96
C GLU A 622 3.79 14.34 10.62
N PHE A 623 2.65 15.04 10.47
CA PHE A 623 2.29 15.76 9.24
C PHE A 623 1.26 16.85 9.52
N GLY A 624 0.94 17.67 8.49
CA GLY A 624 -0.13 18.66 8.55
C GLY A 624 0.34 20.10 8.82
N PRO A 625 -0.55 21.10 8.60
CA PRO A 625 -0.21 22.50 8.75
C PRO A 625 0.04 22.85 10.23
N ALA A 626 0.98 23.77 10.48
CA ALA A 626 1.28 24.28 11.83
C ALA A 626 0.15 25.23 12.32
N THR A 627 -0.99 24.66 12.63
CA THR A 627 -2.18 25.35 13.17
C THR A 627 -2.58 24.77 14.51
N ALA A 628 -3.46 25.44 15.24
CA ALA A 628 -4.02 24.92 16.49
C ALA A 628 -4.86 23.64 16.28
N LEU A 629 -5.24 23.34 15.04
CA LEU A 629 -6.01 22.14 14.67
C LEU A 629 -5.09 21.01 14.12
N ARG A 630 -3.76 21.13 14.23
CA ARG A 630 -2.86 20.04 13.87
C ARG A 630 -3.00 18.90 14.87
N GLU A 631 -3.22 17.71 14.35
CA GLU A 631 -3.37 16.52 15.15
C GLU A 631 -2.01 15.87 15.43
N GLU A 632 -1.88 15.26 16.60
CA GLU A 632 -0.68 14.60 17.09
C GLU A 632 -0.96 13.15 17.47
N VAL A 633 0.00 12.27 17.20
CA VAL A 633 -0.05 10.86 17.54
C VAL A 633 0.39 10.67 18.99
N GLU A 634 -0.45 10.03 19.80
CA GLU A 634 -0.19 9.83 21.23
C GLU A 634 0.58 8.54 21.51
N ARG A 635 1.15 8.50 22.73
CA ARG A 635 1.61 7.26 23.34
C ARG A 635 0.43 6.33 23.58
N SER A 636 0.58 5.07 23.18
CA SER A 636 -0.49 4.10 23.37
C SER A 636 -0.02 2.78 23.96
N LEU A 637 -0.97 2.07 24.58
CA LEU A 637 -0.78 0.73 25.11
C LEU A 637 -2.01 -0.11 24.79
N TYR A 638 -1.81 -1.32 24.26
CA TYR A 638 -2.90 -2.26 24.03
C TYR A 638 -2.49 -3.72 24.25
N GLY A 639 -3.49 -4.55 24.58
CA GLY A 639 -3.38 -6.00 24.63
C GLY A 639 -4.08 -6.65 23.44
N LYS A 640 -3.48 -7.74 22.92
CA LYS A 640 -4.05 -8.51 21.81
C LYS A 640 -3.99 -10.00 22.11
N VAL A 641 -5.05 -10.72 21.75
CA VAL A 641 -5.12 -12.17 21.72
C VAL A 641 -5.40 -12.65 20.30
N VAL A 642 -4.70 -13.71 19.87
CA VAL A 642 -4.97 -14.42 18.62
C VAL A 642 -5.04 -15.90 18.92
N TRP A 643 -6.10 -16.56 18.47
CA TRP A 643 -6.27 -18.00 18.66
C TRP A 643 -6.59 -18.68 17.33
N ARG A 644 -5.81 -19.72 17.00
CA ARG A 644 -5.95 -20.54 15.79
C ARG A 644 -6.31 -21.96 16.20
N PHE A 645 -7.35 -22.56 15.62
CA PHE A 645 -7.88 -23.88 15.95
C PHE A 645 -8.45 -24.64 14.76
#